data_fc3d1b17b28a159518d2a7081449981e
#
_entry.id   fc3d1b17b28a159518d2a7081449981e
#
_cell.length_a   1.000
_cell.length_b   1.000
_cell.length_c   1.000
_cell.angle_alpha   90.00
_cell.angle_beta   90.00
_cell.angle_gamma   90.00
#
_symmetry.space_group_name_H-M   'P 1'
#
loop_
_entity.id
_entity.type
_entity.pdbx_description
1 polymer ?
#
loop_
_entity_poly.entity_id
_entity_poly.type
_entity_poly.pdbx_seq_one_letter_code
_entity_poly.pdbx_strand_id
1 'polypeptide(L)'
;MPVLSMAQTNIYTDSLVNGWSDGSYGVTHSLVNTSPVHSGNDSISATITNAYGGIALNHSSMTVTGFVSISFWVHGGTIGGQQLQMYGNLSTGTQSARYHLAAPLANTWQQYIVSLSALGVGNATNFTGFAIQDAAGSIEPTFYLDDVQFNPLVPPPALVHFSVNASQPLRTADARWFGLNIAMWDNYYDTPTTISSLNELGTRIVRLPGGSASDDYHWLFNREGFNTWTWTNSFGNFIHVITNASVNPQTIITANYGDGTPQEAAAWVAYCNAATTSTLSLGMDAFGTNWQTAGYWAQLRAAAPLGTDDGRNFLRLSRSTPFGFKYWEVGNECYGGWEIDSNSVPHDPYTYALRATNYIGLMKAVDPTIKVGVVSTPGEDSAVNNTSHPAFNSREGVSHYGWTPVLLATLAAAGVTPDFLVHHVYPESGSDNDQSLLASANWASDAANLRQQITDYIGSPGTNIELLVTENNSDSGPDGKQSTGLVNGLYLADSLAQLAKTEFNSFVWWDLRNGTDTGGDFSASLYGWRTYGDLGIIGNLNTRYPTFYAFKLMQHFVQAGDTVLTSASDYSLLSVYAVRRLNGSLTVLAINKDPSNTSTGQVAVVGFTPAAGGTVYSYGIPQDTAAQTGIGSQDLAQTNFSGAGTNFNYTFPPYSATVLSLSPAPANLKALSLAASQFVFQLQGQANVPYIIQRSTNLVTWISVSTNTLQTATMNFTNSPATFPAQYWRAVWQP
;
A
#
# COMPACT_ATOMS: atom_id res chain seq x y z
N MET A 1 37.63 1.68 -15.05
CA MET A 1 37.51 1.88 -16.50
C MET A 1 36.17 2.54 -16.73
N PRO A 2 36.02 3.55 -17.57
CA PRO A 2 34.70 4.10 -17.88
C PRO A 2 33.86 2.98 -18.51
N VAL A 3 32.72 2.66 -17.94
CA VAL A 3 31.73 1.78 -18.54
C VAL A 3 31.23 2.54 -19.76
N LEU A 4 31.59 2.11 -20.96
CA LEU A 4 31.00 2.59 -22.20
C LEU A 4 29.50 2.24 -22.12
N SER A 5 28.63 3.23 -22.08
CA SER A 5 27.18 3.05 -22.24
C SER A 5 26.96 2.34 -23.57
N MET A 6 26.53 1.08 -23.52
CA MET A 6 26.05 0.41 -24.72
C MET A 6 24.76 1.10 -25.20
N ALA A 7 24.60 1.28 -26.50
CA ALA A 7 23.35 1.74 -27.06
C ALA A 7 22.32 0.60 -27.00
N GLN A 8 21.04 0.94 -26.86
CA GLN A 8 19.93 0.00 -27.04
C GLN A 8 20.11 -0.76 -28.38
N THR A 9 19.94 -2.08 -28.33
CA THR A 9 20.16 -2.93 -29.52
C THR A 9 18.86 -3.59 -29.91
N ASN A 10 18.27 -3.15 -31.01
CA ASN A 10 17.05 -3.71 -31.56
C ASN A 10 17.29 -5.13 -32.10
N ILE A 11 16.33 -5.99 -31.89
CA ILE A 11 16.23 -7.37 -32.37
C ILE A 11 15.22 -7.43 -33.51
N TYR A 12 14.04 -6.86 -33.26
CA TYR A 12 12.96 -6.72 -34.22
C TYR A 12 12.35 -5.32 -34.09
N THR A 13 12.11 -4.71 -35.24
CA THR A 13 11.28 -3.51 -35.42
C THR A 13 10.22 -3.84 -36.48
N ASP A 14 10.33 -3.35 -37.71
CA ASP A 14 9.53 -3.84 -38.86
C ASP A 14 10.10 -5.14 -39.47
N SER A 15 11.27 -5.56 -39.04
CA SER A 15 11.97 -6.77 -39.48
C SER A 15 13.04 -7.17 -38.46
N LEU A 16 13.56 -8.40 -38.60
CA LEU A 16 14.73 -8.82 -37.82
C LEU A 16 15.96 -8.04 -38.28
N VAL A 17 16.67 -7.44 -37.33
CA VAL A 17 17.84 -6.59 -37.56
C VAL A 17 19.07 -7.13 -36.81
N ASN A 18 20.23 -6.51 -37.04
CA ASN A 18 21.47 -6.77 -36.27
C ASN A 18 21.92 -8.26 -36.25
N GLY A 19 21.65 -9.03 -37.30
CA GLY A 19 22.08 -10.42 -37.40
C GLY A 19 21.17 -11.45 -36.78
N TRP A 20 19.98 -11.03 -36.31
CA TRP A 20 18.95 -11.92 -35.82
C TRP A 20 18.24 -12.66 -36.96
N SER A 21 17.82 -13.88 -36.70
CA SER A 21 17.16 -14.77 -37.64
C SER A 21 16.01 -15.50 -36.99
N ASP A 22 15.06 -15.90 -37.82
CA ASP A 22 13.90 -16.71 -37.38
C ASP A 22 14.31 -18.16 -37.15
N GLY A 23 13.90 -18.71 -36.01
CA GLY A 23 14.05 -20.09 -35.62
C GLY A 23 12.74 -20.67 -35.02
N SER A 24 11.62 -20.04 -35.28
CA SER A 24 10.31 -20.39 -34.75
C SER A 24 9.90 -21.84 -35.09
N TYR A 25 9.17 -22.48 -34.21
CA TYR A 25 8.80 -23.89 -34.32
C TYR A 25 7.41 -24.17 -33.72
N GLY A 26 6.66 -25.10 -34.31
CA GLY A 26 5.32 -25.48 -33.82
C GLY A 26 4.32 -24.31 -33.82
N VAL A 27 4.51 -23.34 -34.67
CA VAL A 27 3.73 -22.10 -34.76
C VAL A 27 3.51 -21.71 -36.22
N THR A 28 2.33 -21.22 -36.55
CA THR A 28 2.10 -20.49 -37.79
C THR A 28 2.34 -19.02 -37.53
N HIS A 29 3.27 -18.40 -38.24
CA HIS A 29 3.69 -17.00 -38.00
C HIS A 29 4.00 -16.22 -39.25
N SER A 30 4.05 -14.89 -39.11
CA SER A 30 4.53 -13.95 -40.12
C SER A 30 5.38 -12.90 -39.42
N LEU A 31 6.52 -12.57 -39.98
CA LEU A 31 7.39 -11.49 -39.51
C LEU A 31 7.06 -10.12 -40.13
N VAL A 32 6.04 -10.05 -40.97
CA VAL A 32 5.62 -8.86 -41.72
C VAL A 32 4.09 -8.72 -41.68
N ASN A 33 3.53 -8.84 -40.45
CA ASN A 33 2.12 -8.65 -40.23
C ASN A 33 1.80 -7.14 -40.13
N THR A 34 0.86 -6.65 -40.93
CA THR A 34 0.54 -5.23 -41.02
C THR A 34 -0.56 -4.73 -40.11
N SER A 35 -1.20 -5.64 -39.30
CA SER A 35 -2.26 -5.28 -38.33
C SER A 35 -2.56 -6.42 -37.38
N PRO A 36 -2.61 -6.20 -36.02
CA PRO A 36 -2.22 -4.95 -35.36
C PRO A 36 -0.69 -4.73 -35.38
N VAL A 37 -0.24 -3.49 -35.31
CA VAL A 37 1.16 -3.07 -35.21
C VAL A 37 1.28 -2.13 -34.01
N HIS A 38 2.33 -2.26 -33.19
CA HIS A 38 2.59 -1.36 -32.08
C HIS A 38 3.31 -0.08 -32.57
N SER A 39 4.37 -0.25 -33.34
CA SER A 39 5.09 0.87 -33.99
C SER A 39 5.54 0.49 -35.40
N GLY A 40 5.88 1.47 -36.22
CA GLY A 40 6.32 1.20 -37.60
C GLY A 40 5.21 0.71 -38.54
N ASN A 41 5.52 -0.27 -39.39
CA ASN A 41 4.60 -0.81 -40.40
C ASN A 41 4.25 -2.27 -40.21
N ASP A 42 5.10 -3.05 -39.53
CA ASP A 42 4.99 -4.49 -39.41
C ASP A 42 5.17 -4.97 -37.97
N SER A 43 4.50 -6.05 -37.59
CA SER A 43 4.68 -6.81 -36.36
C SER A 43 4.88 -8.30 -36.65
N ILE A 44 5.25 -9.08 -35.64
CA ILE A 44 5.26 -10.54 -35.73
C ILE A 44 3.87 -11.06 -35.31
N SER A 45 3.16 -11.75 -36.21
CA SER A 45 1.98 -12.52 -35.82
C SER A 45 2.34 -13.98 -35.51
N ALA A 46 1.74 -14.59 -34.50
CA ALA A 46 2.01 -15.96 -34.10
C ALA A 46 0.76 -16.67 -33.61
N THR A 47 0.51 -17.88 -34.14
CA THR A 47 -0.55 -18.80 -33.66
C THR A 47 0.13 -20.11 -33.31
N ILE A 48 0.10 -20.52 -32.06
CA ILE A 48 0.74 -21.77 -31.62
C ILE A 48 -0.13 -22.95 -32.05
N THR A 49 0.43 -23.80 -32.91
CA THR A 49 -0.28 -24.92 -33.54
C THR A 49 0.08 -26.29 -32.95
N ASN A 50 1.20 -26.35 -32.20
CA ASN A 50 1.65 -27.56 -31.53
C ASN A 50 1.98 -27.24 -30.08
N ALA A 51 1.76 -28.18 -29.17
CA ALA A 51 2.19 -28.09 -27.78
C ALA A 51 3.66 -27.64 -27.65
N TYR A 52 3.90 -26.67 -26.79
CA TYR A 52 5.21 -26.04 -26.59
C TYR A 52 5.81 -25.39 -27.86
N GLY A 53 5.00 -25.06 -28.85
CA GLY A 53 5.40 -24.26 -29.99
C GLY A 53 5.73 -22.82 -29.58
N GLY A 54 6.56 -22.13 -30.34
CA GLY A 54 6.94 -20.76 -30.00
C GLY A 54 7.65 -19.98 -31.09
N ILE A 55 7.67 -18.65 -30.94
CA ILE A 55 8.52 -17.74 -31.70
C ILE A 55 9.91 -17.81 -31.11
N ALA A 56 10.88 -18.21 -31.91
CA ALA A 56 12.29 -18.26 -31.52
C ALA A 56 13.10 -17.30 -32.40
N LEU A 57 13.84 -16.41 -31.76
CA LEU A 57 14.72 -15.47 -32.42
C LEU A 57 16.17 -15.84 -32.08
N ASN A 58 16.93 -16.16 -33.11
CA ASN A 58 18.28 -16.72 -33.00
C ASN A 58 19.34 -15.73 -33.49
N HIS A 59 20.51 -15.81 -32.90
CA HIS A 59 21.67 -15.02 -33.25
C HIS A 59 22.94 -15.93 -33.20
N SER A 60 24.00 -15.57 -33.95
CA SER A 60 25.32 -16.16 -33.69
C SER A 60 25.73 -15.90 -32.23
N SER A 61 26.59 -16.77 -31.67
CA SER A 61 27.03 -16.62 -30.27
C SER A 61 27.50 -15.20 -29.98
N MET A 62 26.86 -14.54 -29.02
CA MET A 62 27.15 -13.16 -28.62
C MET A 62 27.28 -13.04 -27.08
N THR A 63 27.91 -11.98 -26.62
CA THR A 63 27.90 -11.60 -25.22
C THR A 63 26.70 -10.71 -24.92
N VAL A 64 26.00 -10.99 -23.83
CA VAL A 64 24.95 -10.11 -23.27
C VAL A 64 25.45 -9.28 -22.07
N THR A 65 26.76 -9.33 -21.79
CA THR A 65 27.40 -8.48 -20.79
C THR A 65 27.15 -7.01 -21.12
N GLY A 66 26.62 -6.24 -20.18
CA GLY A 66 26.27 -4.84 -20.39
C GLY A 66 24.80 -4.61 -20.78
N PHE A 67 24.01 -5.67 -20.95
CA PHE A 67 22.55 -5.58 -21.02
C PHE A 67 21.94 -6.14 -19.73
N VAL A 68 20.77 -5.61 -19.36
CA VAL A 68 20.04 -6.01 -18.13
C VAL A 68 18.74 -6.74 -18.43
N SER A 69 18.11 -6.47 -19.58
CA SER A 69 16.83 -7.08 -19.93
C SER A 69 16.63 -7.14 -21.45
N ILE A 70 15.63 -7.93 -21.84
CA ILE A 70 14.99 -7.88 -23.17
C ILE A 70 13.60 -7.27 -22.93
N SER A 71 13.25 -6.26 -23.73
CA SER A 71 11.89 -5.74 -23.76
C SER A 71 11.23 -5.97 -25.11
N PHE A 72 9.92 -6.15 -25.10
CA PHE A 72 9.08 -6.34 -26.28
C PHE A 72 7.63 -5.99 -25.96
N TRP A 73 6.84 -5.73 -27.01
CA TRP A 73 5.41 -5.53 -26.88
C TRP A 73 4.66 -6.77 -27.32
N VAL A 74 3.59 -7.14 -26.60
CA VAL A 74 2.69 -8.25 -26.95
C VAL A 74 1.27 -7.75 -27.02
N HIS A 75 0.54 -8.18 -28.04
CA HIS A 75 -0.88 -7.95 -28.19
C HIS A 75 -1.59 -9.32 -28.22
N GLY A 76 -2.54 -9.52 -27.32
CA GLY A 76 -3.20 -10.81 -27.13
C GLY A 76 -4.19 -11.23 -28.22
N GLY A 77 -4.19 -10.54 -29.38
CA GLY A 77 -5.16 -10.78 -30.44
C GLY A 77 -6.58 -10.42 -30.00
N THR A 78 -7.57 -11.06 -30.60
CA THR A 78 -8.99 -10.82 -30.25
C THR A 78 -9.46 -11.58 -29.01
N ILE A 79 -8.66 -12.55 -28.51
CA ILE A 79 -9.04 -13.46 -27.44
C ILE A 79 -8.30 -13.12 -26.13
N GLY A 80 -6.97 -12.89 -26.21
CA GLY A 80 -6.12 -12.73 -25.03
C GLY A 80 -5.91 -14.03 -24.27
N GLY A 81 -5.27 -13.96 -23.11
CA GLY A 81 -5.17 -15.06 -22.16
C GLY A 81 -4.14 -16.14 -22.50
N GLN A 82 -3.28 -15.94 -23.52
CA GLN A 82 -2.27 -16.91 -23.91
C GLN A 82 -1.31 -17.20 -22.76
N GLN A 83 -1.05 -18.47 -22.49
CA GLN A 83 -0.12 -18.93 -21.47
C GLN A 83 1.28 -19.03 -22.08
N LEU A 84 2.07 -18.01 -21.91
CA LEU A 84 3.39 -17.88 -22.55
C LEU A 84 4.52 -17.93 -21.52
N GLN A 85 5.67 -18.47 -21.93
CA GLN A 85 6.93 -18.45 -21.18
C GLN A 85 8.09 -18.12 -22.08
N MET A 86 9.15 -17.55 -21.50
CA MET A 86 10.39 -17.21 -22.22
C MET A 86 11.57 -18.00 -21.69
N TYR A 87 12.52 -18.36 -22.55
CA TYR A 87 13.82 -18.91 -22.15
C TYR A 87 14.93 -18.48 -23.12
N GLY A 88 16.17 -18.43 -22.63
CA GLY A 88 17.34 -18.12 -23.41
C GLY A 88 18.08 -19.38 -23.87
N ASN A 89 18.75 -19.29 -25.01
CA ASN A 89 19.60 -20.32 -25.61
C ASN A 89 21.09 -19.96 -25.49
N LEU A 90 21.92 -20.93 -25.17
CA LEU A 90 23.38 -20.77 -25.12
C LEU A 90 24.04 -21.64 -26.21
N SER A 91 25.24 -21.25 -26.68
CA SER A 91 25.97 -21.96 -27.72
C SER A 91 26.41 -23.38 -27.33
N THR A 92 26.31 -23.73 -26.04
CA THR A 92 26.50 -25.09 -25.53
C THR A 92 25.34 -26.01 -25.85
N GLY A 93 24.24 -25.52 -26.43
CA GLY A 93 22.98 -26.24 -26.59
C GLY A 93 22.12 -26.26 -25.33
N THR A 94 22.55 -25.59 -24.25
CA THR A 94 21.80 -25.47 -23.02
C THR A 94 20.73 -24.37 -23.13
N GLN A 95 19.53 -24.67 -22.65
CA GLN A 95 18.46 -23.67 -22.45
C GLN A 95 18.45 -23.20 -21.00
N SER A 96 18.12 -21.93 -20.81
CA SER A 96 17.92 -21.38 -19.47
C SER A 96 16.64 -21.91 -18.80
N ALA A 97 16.43 -21.57 -17.54
CA ALA A 97 15.14 -21.76 -16.87
C ALA A 97 14.00 -21.05 -17.63
N ARG A 98 12.77 -21.50 -17.43
CA ARG A 98 11.60 -20.91 -18.03
C ARG A 98 11.12 -19.72 -17.18
N TYR A 99 10.87 -18.61 -17.82
CA TYR A 99 10.30 -17.41 -17.21
C TYR A 99 8.85 -17.27 -17.73
N HIS A 100 7.87 -17.40 -16.85
CA HIS A 100 6.46 -17.25 -17.22
C HIS A 100 6.12 -15.77 -17.46
N LEU A 101 5.40 -15.50 -18.53
CA LEU A 101 4.91 -14.16 -18.86
C LEU A 101 3.49 -14.00 -18.34
N ALA A 102 3.14 -12.81 -17.89
CA ALA A 102 1.73 -12.49 -17.63
C ALA A 102 0.90 -12.72 -18.90
N ALA A 103 -0.33 -13.21 -18.75
CA ALA A 103 -1.18 -13.49 -19.89
C ALA A 103 -1.53 -12.22 -20.66
N PRO A 104 -1.30 -12.15 -22.00
CA PRO A 104 -1.62 -10.96 -22.78
C PRO A 104 -3.11 -10.67 -22.82
N LEU A 105 -3.46 -9.37 -22.73
CA LEU A 105 -4.85 -8.92 -22.82
C LEU A 105 -5.36 -8.89 -24.27
N ALA A 106 -6.65 -9.19 -24.45
CA ALA A 106 -7.30 -9.08 -25.75
C ALA A 106 -7.28 -7.63 -26.25
N ASN A 107 -7.06 -7.49 -27.58
CA ASN A 107 -7.10 -6.21 -28.30
C ASN A 107 -6.23 -5.09 -27.72
N THR A 108 -5.16 -5.44 -26.97
CA THR A 108 -4.34 -4.46 -26.25
C THR A 108 -2.86 -4.79 -26.40
N TRP A 109 -2.04 -3.79 -26.69
CA TRP A 109 -0.59 -3.87 -26.61
C TRP A 109 -0.11 -3.67 -25.18
N GLN A 110 0.70 -4.61 -24.67
CA GLN A 110 1.32 -4.56 -23.36
C GLN A 110 2.83 -4.71 -23.50
N GLN A 111 3.59 -3.91 -22.77
CA GLN A 111 5.04 -4.03 -22.74
C GLN A 111 5.47 -5.09 -21.72
N TYR A 112 6.39 -5.94 -22.14
CA TYR A 112 7.06 -6.93 -21.29
C TYR A 112 8.54 -6.58 -21.20
N ILE A 113 9.08 -6.65 -20.01
CA ILE A 113 10.51 -6.43 -19.73
C ILE A 113 11.01 -7.62 -18.94
N VAL A 114 11.79 -8.48 -19.57
CA VAL A 114 12.33 -9.71 -18.96
C VAL A 114 13.80 -9.50 -18.61
N SER A 115 14.13 -9.54 -17.32
CA SER A 115 15.51 -9.44 -16.85
C SER A 115 16.35 -10.61 -17.37
N LEU A 116 17.53 -10.33 -17.90
CA LEU A 116 18.46 -11.39 -18.30
C LEU A 116 18.95 -12.26 -17.14
N SER A 117 18.97 -11.71 -15.92
CA SER A 117 19.28 -12.49 -14.71
C SER A 117 18.12 -13.42 -14.34
N ALA A 118 16.87 -12.96 -14.40
CA ALA A 118 15.69 -13.80 -14.17
C ALA A 118 15.58 -14.91 -15.23
N LEU A 119 15.96 -14.58 -16.48
CA LEU A 119 16.06 -15.57 -17.56
C LEU A 119 17.25 -16.53 -17.39
N GLY A 120 18.11 -16.35 -16.38
CA GLY A 120 19.28 -17.19 -16.14
C GLY A 120 20.44 -17.03 -17.15
N VAL A 121 20.42 -15.95 -17.93
CA VAL A 121 21.46 -15.65 -18.95
C VAL A 121 22.19 -14.33 -18.69
N GLY A 122 22.02 -13.75 -17.50
CA GLY A 122 22.72 -12.51 -17.12
C GLY A 122 24.24 -12.67 -17.26
N ASN A 123 24.88 -11.71 -17.95
CA ASN A 123 26.32 -11.71 -18.25
C ASN A 123 26.83 -12.91 -19.10
N ALA A 124 25.98 -13.69 -19.73
CA ALA A 124 26.39 -14.77 -20.60
C ALA A 124 27.25 -14.24 -21.76
N THR A 125 28.35 -14.93 -22.06
CA THR A 125 29.27 -14.59 -23.18
C THR A 125 29.01 -15.43 -24.43
N ASN A 126 28.04 -16.36 -24.33
CA ASN A 126 27.73 -17.35 -25.35
C ASN A 126 26.22 -17.48 -25.63
N PHE A 127 25.50 -16.38 -25.49
CA PHE A 127 24.08 -16.30 -25.79
C PHE A 127 23.81 -16.45 -27.30
N THR A 128 22.83 -17.27 -27.69
CA THR A 128 22.52 -17.55 -29.09
C THR A 128 21.08 -17.26 -29.48
N GLY A 129 20.26 -16.78 -28.55
CA GLY A 129 18.88 -16.46 -28.84
C GLY A 129 17.92 -16.76 -27.70
N PHE A 130 16.67 -16.59 -27.94
CA PHE A 130 15.59 -16.88 -26.97
C PHE A 130 14.33 -17.33 -27.71
N ALA A 131 13.42 -17.95 -26.96
CA ALA A 131 12.09 -18.28 -27.47
C ALA A 131 11.02 -17.80 -26.52
N ILE A 132 9.89 -17.35 -27.09
CA ILE A 132 8.62 -17.13 -26.40
C ILE A 132 7.70 -18.27 -26.88
N GLN A 133 7.38 -19.19 -25.96
CA GLN A 133 6.68 -20.43 -26.28
C GLN A 133 5.44 -20.62 -25.38
N ASP A 134 4.55 -21.49 -25.80
CA ASP A 134 3.46 -21.99 -24.96
C ASP A 134 3.99 -22.63 -23.67
N ALA A 135 3.39 -22.26 -22.54
CA ALA A 135 3.73 -22.78 -21.21
C ALA A 135 2.81 -23.93 -20.76
N ALA A 136 1.61 -24.04 -21.33
CA ALA A 136 0.58 -24.98 -20.92
C ALA A 136 0.66 -26.36 -21.62
N GLY A 137 1.51 -26.49 -22.66
CA GLY A 137 1.55 -27.71 -23.50
C GLY A 137 0.33 -27.84 -24.39
N SER A 138 -0.24 -26.74 -24.86
CA SER A 138 -1.45 -26.67 -25.68
C SER A 138 -1.27 -25.75 -26.89
N ILE A 139 -2.28 -25.70 -27.76
CA ILE A 139 -2.36 -24.69 -28.80
C ILE A 139 -2.81 -23.35 -28.20
N GLU A 140 -2.25 -22.24 -28.69
CA GLU A 140 -2.62 -20.92 -28.22
C GLU A 140 -3.16 -20.06 -29.37
N PRO A 141 -4.16 -19.21 -29.11
CA PRO A 141 -4.72 -18.33 -30.12
C PRO A 141 -3.69 -17.29 -30.59
N THR A 142 -3.96 -16.67 -31.72
CA THR A 142 -3.05 -15.69 -32.33
C THR A 142 -2.74 -14.55 -31.36
N PHE A 143 -1.46 -14.29 -31.19
CA PHE A 143 -0.91 -13.09 -30.52
C PHE A 143 0.10 -12.41 -31.45
N TYR A 144 0.53 -11.21 -31.06
CA TYR A 144 1.46 -10.42 -31.86
C TYR A 144 2.59 -9.90 -31.00
N LEU A 145 3.80 -9.79 -31.59
CA LEU A 145 5.01 -9.27 -30.97
C LEU A 145 5.52 -8.10 -31.78
N ASP A 146 6.06 -7.08 -31.11
CA ASP A 146 6.66 -5.93 -31.75
C ASP A 146 7.74 -5.28 -30.87
N ASP A 147 8.60 -4.45 -31.49
CA ASP A 147 9.63 -3.65 -30.79
C ASP A 147 10.51 -4.46 -29.83
N VAL A 148 11.08 -5.56 -30.32
CA VAL A 148 11.92 -6.43 -29.49
C VAL A 148 13.36 -5.90 -29.45
N GLN A 149 13.90 -5.73 -28.23
CA GLN A 149 15.22 -5.11 -28.06
C GLN A 149 15.91 -5.52 -26.76
N PHE A 150 17.24 -5.46 -26.76
CA PHE A 150 18.03 -5.47 -25.53
C PHE A 150 18.08 -4.08 -24.91
N ASN A 151 17.92 -4.02 -23.59
CA ASN A 151 18.09 -2.80 -22.81
C ASN A 151 19.48 -2.82 -22.14
N PRO A 152 20.31 -1.81 -22.37
CA PRO A 152 21.64 -1.73 -21.79
C PRO A 152 21.59 -1.48 -20.30
N LEU A 153 22.66 -1.90 -19.60
CA LEU A 153 22.91 -1.43 -18.25
C LEU A 153 23.17 0.08 -18.31
N VAL A 154 22.18 0.86 -17.91
CA VAL A 154 22.36 2.31 -17.74
C VAL A 154 22.96 2.51 -16.35
N PRO A 155 24.20 3.00 -16.23
CA PRO A 155 24.75 3.30 -14.91
C PRO A 155 23.86 4.34 -14.23
N PRO A 156 23.64 4.23 -12.90
CA PRO A 156 22.87 5.25 -12.19
C PRO A 156 23.50 6.63 -12.39
N PRO A 157 22.71 7.70 -12.40
CA PRO A 157 23.23 9.06 -12.50
C PRO A 157 24.28 9.29 -11.40
N ALA A 158 25.37 9.99 -11.71
CA ALA A 158 26.38 10.35 -10.72
C ALA A 158 25.80 11.23 -9.60
N LEU A 159 24.73 11.95 -9.89
CA LEU A 159 23.97 12.77 -8.95
C LEU A 159 22.49 12.75 -9.34
N VAL A 160 21.63 12.46 -8.40
CA VAL A 160 20.15 12.50 -8.54
C VAL A 160 19.64 13.78 -7.88
N HIS A 161 18.75 14.51 -8.55
CA HIS A 161 18.24 15.77 -8.01
C HIS A 161 16.88 15.53 -7.31
N PHE A 162 16.83 15.89 -6.03
CA PHE A 162 15.62 15.93 -5.24
C PHE A 162 15.13 17.37 -5.10
N SER A 163 13.87 17.59 -5.46
CA SER A 163 13.17 18.83 -5.13
C SER A 163 12.20 18.60 -3.99
N VAL A 164 12.28 19.45 -2.94
CA VAL A 164 11.36 19.46 -1.80
C VAL A 164 10.82 20.88 -1.65
N ASN A 165 9.50 21.06 -1.79
CA ASN A 165 8.87 22.35 -1.64
C ASN A 165 8.01 22.41 -0.37
N ALA A 166 8.59 22.92 0.71
CA ALA A 166 7.91 23.04 1.99
C ALA A 166 6.84 24.16 2.03
N SER A 167 6.74 24.96 0.97
CA SER A 167 5.67 25.98 0.81
C SER A 167 4.46 25.45 0.05
N GLN A 168 4.52 24.22 -0.47
CA GLN A 168 3.43 23.59 -1.20
C GLN A 168 2.91 22.35 -0.47
N PRO A 169 1.97 22.52 0.48
CA PRO A 169 1.32 21.42 1.13
C PRO A 169 0.41 20.68 0.14
N LEU A 170 0.37 19.34 0.23
CA LEU A 170 -0.54 18.49 -0.51
C LEU A 170 -1.77 18.17 0.33
N ARG A 171 -1.55 17.63 1.54
CA ARG A 171 -2.63 17.28 2.48
C ARG A 171 -2.09 17.10 3.90
N THR A 172 -3.02 16.98 4.85
CA THR A 172 -2.72 16.57 6.21
C THR A 172 -2.69 15.04 6.29
N ALA A 173 -1.72 14.50 7.02
CA ALA A 173 -1.56 13.07 7.24
C ALA A 173 -2.69 12.50 8.11
N ASP A 174 -3.31 11.43 7.63
CA ASP A 174 -4.35 10.71 8.35
C ASP A 174 -3.74 9.67 9.30
N ALA A 175 -4.29 9.53 10.49
CA ALA A 175 -3.85 8.53 11.45
C ALA A 175 -4.00 7.10 10.91
N ARG A 176 -5.04 6.85 10.10
CA ARG A 176 -5.39 5.54 9.54
C ARG A 176 -4.39 5.01 8.51
N TRP A 177 -3.35 5.77 8.16
CA TRP A 177 -2.25 5.24 7.33
C TRP A 177 -1.38 4.20 8.04
N PHE A 178 -1.56 4.03 9.34
CA PHE A 178 -0.86 3.03 10.15
C PHE A 178 -1.84 1.92 10.56
N GLY A 179 -2.26 1.12 9.59
CA GLY A 179 -3.25 0.06 9.74
C GLY A 179 -2.69 -1.35 9.55
N LEU A 180 -3.30 -2.31 10.24
CA LEU A 180 -3.00 -3.74 10.10
C LEU A 180 -4.29 -4.55 10.05
N ASN A 181 -4.33 -5.55 9.16
CA ASN A 181 -5.33 -6.60 9.20
C ASN A 181 -5.02 -7.59 10.33
N ILE A 182 -6.06 -8.12 10.93
CA ILE A 182 -5.97 -9.13 11.98
C ILE A 182 -6.75 -10.35 11.53
N ALA A 183 -6.06 -11.47 11.37
CA ALA A 183 -6.66 -12.72 10.96
C ALA A 183 -7.24 -13.49 12.16
N MET A 184 -8.46 -14.02 12.04
CA MET A 184 -9.08 -14.83 13.08
C MET A 184 -8.36 -16.15 13.36
N TRP A 185 -7.57 -16.63 12.38
CA TRP A 185 -6.73 -17.84 12.51
C TRP A 185 -5.38 -17.62 13.19
N ASP A 186 -5.02 -16.36 13.53
CA ASP A 186 -3.79 -16.06 14.27
C ASP A 186 -3.84 -16.60 15.70
N ASN A 187 -3.32 -17.79 15.93
CA ASN A 187 -3.29 -18.44 17.24
C ASN A 187 -2.45 -17.71 18.31
N TYR A 188 -1.68 -16.70 17.91
CA TYR A 188 -0.83 -15.89 18.78
C TYR A 188 -1.36 -14.48 18.98
N TYR A 189 -2.56 -14.19 18.48
CA TYR A 189 -3.11 -12.85 18.47
C TYR A 189 -3.28 -12.25 19.88
N ASP A 190 -3.99 -12.97 20.78
CA ASP A 190 -4.24 -12.47 22.14
C ASP A 190 -3.06 -12.74 23.07
N THR A 191 -1.97 -12.02 22.85
CA THR A 191 -0.74 -12.13 23.65
C THR A 191 -0.16 -10.75 23.99
N PRO A 192 0.60 -10.64 25.11
CA PRO A 192 1.33 -9.41 25.44
C PRO A 192 2.29 -8.96 24.33
N THR A 193 2.85 -9.90 23.57
CA THR A 193 3.76 -9.60 22.46
C THR A 193 3.03 -8.92 21.31
N THR A 194 1.81 -9.34 20.98
CA THR A 194 0.96 -8.65 20.00
C THR A 194 0.68 -7.22 20.42
N ILE A 195 0.23 -7.02 21.65
CA ILE A 195 -0.03 -5.68 22.22
C ILE A 195 1.23 -4.81 22.16
N SER A 196 2.39 -5.36 22.52
CA SER A 196 3.68 -4.66 22.42
C SER A 196 4.03 -4.29 20.98
N SER A 197 3.82 -5.20 20.04
CA SER A 197 4.09 -4.96 18.60
C SER A 197 3.19 -3.88 18.02
N LEU A 198 1.90 -3.89 18.30
CA LEU A 198 0.96 -2.84 17.89
C LEU A 198 1.39 -1.47 18.42
N ASN A 199 1.83 -1.42 19.67
CA ASN A 199 2.33 -0.19 20.30
C ASN A 199 3.63 0.29 19.64
N GLU A 200 4.57 -0.60 19.39
CA GLU A 200 5.87 -0.26 18.76
C GLU A 200 5.69 0.21 17.31
N LEU A 201 4.78 -0.42 16.55
CA LEU A 201 4.44 -0.03 15.19
C LEU A 201 3.60 1.25 15.14
N GLY A 202 3.10 1.74 16.27
CA GLY A 202 2.22 2.91 16.29
C GLY A 202 0.91 2.70 15.56
N THR A 203 0.39 1.46 15.55
CA THR A 203 -0.83 1.07 14.82
C THR A 203 -2.02 1.92 15.24
N ARG A 204 -2.72 2.54 14.28
CA ARG A 204 -3.82 3.47 14.53
C ARG A 204 -5.17 2.94 14.11
N ILE A 205 -5.18 1.91 13.27
CA ILE A 205 -6.41 1.24 12.87
C ILE A 205 -6.12 -0.25 12.67
N VAL A 206 -7.08 -1.09 13.04
CA VAL A 206 -7.04 -2.54 12.83
C VAL A 206 -8.32 -2.99 12.15
N ARG A 207 -8.21 -3.90 11.20
CA ARG A 207 -9.34 -4.48 10.47
C ARG A 207 -9.56 -5.93 10.89
N LEU A 208 -10.83 -6.31 11.10
CA LEU A 208 -11.26 -7.64 11.58
C LEU A 208 -12.66 -7.98 11.03
N PRO A 209 -13.01 -9.27 10.85
CA PRO A 209 -12.11 -10.41 10.64
C PRO A 209 -11.30 -10.21 9.37
N GLY A 210 -10.28 -10.98 9.12
CA GLY A 210 -9.43 -10.77 7.95
C GLY A 210 -9.94 -11.48 6.70
N GLY A 211 -9.80 -10.85 5.53
CA GLY A 211 -9.94 -11.46 4.20
C GLY A 211 -11.25 -12.21 3.95
N SER A 212 -11.15 -13.26 3.15
CA SER A 212 -12.28 -14.09 2.73
C SER A 212 -13.07 -14.71 3.87
N ALA A 213 -12.44 -15.00 5.01
CA ALA A 213 -13.15 -15.49 6.19
C ALA A 213 -14.22 -14.51 6.71
N SER A 214 -14.16 -13.23 6.32
CA SER A 214 -15.18 -12.25 6.69
C SER A 214 -16.57 -12.56 6.12
N ASP A 215 -16.63 -13.19 4.94
CA ASP A 215 -17.87 -13.42 4.21
C ASP A 215 -18.62 -14.70 4.63
N ASP A 216 -18.09 -15.46 5.59
CA ASP A 216 -18.80 -16.54 6.27
C ASP A 216 -18.60 -16.58 7.80
N TYR A 217 -17.98 -15.52 8.36
CA TYR A 217 -17.75 -15.43 9.81
C TYR A 217 -18.99 -14.95 10.56
N HIS A 218 -19.53 -15.84 11.42
CA HIS A 218 -20.62 -15.52 12.35
C HIS A 218 -20.08 -15.14 13.73
N TRP A 219 -20.01 -13.82 13.99
CA TRP A 219 -19.43 -13.25 15.21
C TRP A 219 -20.05 -13.75 16.51
N LEU A 220 -21.37 -14.05 16.48
CA LEU A 220 -22.12 -14.53 17.63
C LEU A 220 -21.68 -15.92 18.10
N PHE A 221 -21.13 -16.72 17.22
CA PHE A 221 -20.73 -18.11 17.46
C PHE A 221 -19.23 -18.32 17.31
N ASN A 222 -18.49 -17.31 16.90
CA ASN A 222 -17.07 -17.39 16.59
C ASN A 222 -16.72 -18.53 15.61
N ARG A 223 -17.45 -18.65 14.51
CA ARG A 223 -17.30 -19.73 13.53
C ARG A 223 -17.56 -19.28 12.11
N GLU A 224 -17.07 -20.07 11.16
CA GLU A 224 -17.45 -20.02 9.76
C GLU A 224 -18.76 -20.80 9.53
N GLY A 225 -19.64 -20.26 8.66
CA GLY A 225 -21.00 -20.76 8.47
C GLY A 225 -21.08 -22.20 7.99
N PHE A 226 -20.45 -22.51 6.86
CA PHE A 226 -20.56 -23.84 6.25
C PHE A 226 -19.64 -24.90 6.85
N ASN A 227 -18.47 -24.50 7.36
CA ASN A 227 -17.45 -25.40 7.87
C ASN A 227 -17.61 -25.77 9.34
N THR A 228 -18.53 -25.17 10.07
CA THR A 228 -18.69 -25.33 11.52
C THR A 228 -17.39 -25.15 12.32
N TRP A 229 -16.35 -24.59 11.69
CA TRP A 229 -15.07 -24.37 12.31
C TRP A 229 -15.17 -23.22 13.31
N THR A 230 -14.79 -23.49 14.52
CA THR A 230 -14.69 -22.47 15.56
C THR A 230 -13.25 -21.96 15.60
N TRP A 231 -13.08 -20.67 15.39
CA TRP A 231 -11.75 -20.04 15.44
C TRP A 231 -11.20 -19.99 16.87
N THR A 232 -9.89 -20.08 17.01
CA THR A 232 -9.20 -19.99 18.29
C THR A 232 -9.36 -18.62 18.92
N ASN A 233 -9.25 -17.55 18.11
CA ASN A 233 -9.49 -16.19 18.56
C ASN A 233 -10.93 -15.81 18.31
N SER A 234 -11.57 -15.34 19.38
CA SER A 234 -12.93 -14.82 19.32
C SER A 234 -12.93 -13.29 19.23
N PHE A 235 -14.10 -12.72 18.97
CA PHE A 235 -14.28 -11.26 19.04
C PHE A 235 -13.92 -10.70 20.43
N GLY A 236 -14.09 -11.49 21.51
CA GLY A 236 -13.64 -11.11 22.83
C GLY A 236 -12.13 -10.98 22.96
N ASN A 237 -11.35 -11.88 22.32
CA ASN A 237 -9.89 -11.78 22.25
C ASN A 237 -9.45 -10.53 21.48
N PHE A 238 -10.12 -10.24 20.35
CA PHE A 238 -9.89 -9.01 19.61
C PHE A 238 -10.10 -7.76 20.48
N ILE A 239 -11.24 -7.69 21.17
CA ILE A 239 -11.53 -6.59 22.11
C ILE A 239 -10.46 -6.47 23.20
N HIS A 240 -10.00 -7.60 23.75
CA HIS A 240 -8.96 -7.59 24.79
C HIS A 240 -7.67 -6.95 24.27
N VAL A 241 -7.21 -7.34 23.10
CA VAL A 241 -5.96 -6.80 22.52
C VAL A 241 -6.07 -5.29 22.23
N ILE A 242 -7.11 -4.87 21.51
CA ILE A 242 -7.23 -3.46 21.09
C ILE A 242 -7.46 -2.50 22.28
N THR A 243 -8.16 -2.96 23.33
CA THR A 243 -8.39 -2.13 24.52
C THR A 243 -7.20 -2.05 25.47
N ASN A 244 -6.24 -2.99 25.35
CA ASN A 244 -4.98 -2.99 26.11
C ASN A 244 -3.81 -2.39 25.33
N ALA A 245 -3.95 -2.16 24.03
CA ALA A 245 -2.93 -1.45 23.24
C ALA A 245 -2.95 0.05 23.59
N SER A 246 -1.81 0.58 24.08
CA SER A 246 -1.69 1.99 24.50
C SER A 246 -1.85 2.99 23.35
N VAL A 247 -1.63 2.55 22.11
CA VAL A 247 -1.87 3.34 20.90
C VAL A 247 -3.35 3.57 20.61
N ASN A 248 -4.24 2.83 21.28
CA ASN A 248 -5.69 2.93 21.18
C ASN A 248 -6.18 2.96 19.71
N PRO A 249 -5.97 1.87 18.94
CA PRO A 249 -6.29 1.84 17.52
C PRO A 249 -7.81 1.93 17.30
N GLN A 250 -8.21 2.60 16.24
CA GLN A 250 -9.57 2.50 15.69
C GLN A 250 -9.78 1.10 15.09
N THR A 251 -11.03 0.77 14.79
CA THR A 251 -11.38 -0.52 14.19
C THR A 251 -12.09 -0.33 12.86
N ILE A 252 -11.84 -1.23 11.92
CA ILE A 252 -12.71 -1.52 10.79
C ILE A 252 -13.24 -2.93 11.03
N ILE A 253 -14.55 -3.10 11.00
CA ILE A 253 -15.18 -4.41 11.14
C ILE A 253 -15.84 -4.76 9.82
N THR A 254 -15.45 -5.90 9.24
CA THR A 254 -16.04 -6.42 8.01
C THR A 254 -17.20 -7.32 8.36
N ALA A 255 -18.41 -6.88 8.03
CA ALA A 255 -19.64 -7.63 8.30
C ALA A 255 -19.83 -8.70 7.21
N ASN A 256 -20.19 -9.93 7.63
CA ASN A 256 -20.45 -11.05 6.74
C ASN A 256 -21.52 -10.71 5.69
N TYR A 257 -21.12 -10.67 4.44
CA TYR A 257 -22.02 -10.49 3.30
C TYR A 257 -22.38 -11.83 2.64
N GLY A 258 -21.44 -12.77 2.60
CA GLY A 258 -21.53 -13.98 1.81
C GLY A 258 -22.69 -14.89 2.20
N ASP A 259 -22.80 -15.25 3.48
CA ASP A 259 -23.92 -16.02 4.03
C ASP A 259 -24.60 -15.38 5.23
N GLY A 260 -24.11 -14.21 5.67
CA GLY A 260 -24.70 -13.41 6.75
C GLY A 260 -25.95 -12.62 6.34
N THR A 261 -26.47 -11.84 7.28
CA THR A 261 -27.68 -11.03 7.08
C THR A 261 -27.49 -9.60 7.55
N PRO A 262 -28.25 -8.62 6.98
CA PRO A 262 -28.25 -7.25 7.47
C PRO A 262 -28.62 -7.13 8.96
N GLN A 263 -29.47 -8.03 9.46
CA GLN A 263 -29.86 -8.08 10.87
C GLN A 263 -28.71 -8.55 11.77
N GLU A 264 -27.95 -9.55 11.33
CA GLU A 264 -26.73 -10.00 12.04
C GLU A 264 -25.71 -8.87 12.14
N ALA A 265 -25.44 -8.16 11.05
CA ALA A 265 -24.56 -7.01 11.03
C ALA A 265 -25.06 -5.89 11.98
N ALA A 266 -26.35 -5.57 11.93
CA ALA A 266 -26.96 -4.59 12.84
C ALA A 266 -26.88 -5.04 14.31
N ALA A 267 -27.00 -6.34 14.60
CA ALA A 267 -26.81 -6.90 15.93
C ALA A 267 -25.36 -6.76 16.40
N TRP A 268 -24.39 -6.90 15.52
CA TRP A 268 -22.98 -6.68 15.84
C TRP A 268 -22.69 -5.20 16.15
N VAL A 269 -23.25 -4.28 15.36
CA VAL A 269 -23.22 -2.85 15.69
C VAL A 269 -23.87 -2.58 17.04
N ALA A 270 -25.02 -3.21 17.31
CA ALA A 270 -25.75 -3.05 18.59
C ALA A 270 -24.93 -3.57 19.78
N TYR A 271 -24.31 -4.73 19.65
CA TYR A 271 -23.40 -5.25 20.66
C TYR A 271 -22.26 -4.27 20.95
N CYS A 272 -21.67 -3.67 19.93
CA CYS A 272 -20.56 -2.73 20.10
C CYS A 272 -21.00 -1.36 20.62
N ASN A 273 -22.09 -0.79 20.09
CA ASN A 273 -22.34 0.64 20.19
C ASN A 273 -23.67 1.01 20.88
N ALA A 274 -24.63 0.07 21.00
CA ALA A 274 -25.91 0.43 21.58
C ALA A 274 -25.87 0.60 23.11
N ALA A 275 -26.80 1.39 23.62
CA ALA A 275 -27.11 1.46 25.04
C ALA A 275 -27.89 0.20 25.49
N THR A 276 -27.65 -0.27 26.70
CA THR A 276 -28.33 -1.44 27.27
C THR A 276 -29.87 -1.26 27.43
N THR A 277 -30.33 -0.04 27.32
CA THR A 277 -31.75 0.35 27.43
C THR A 277 -32.41 0.53 26.04
N SER A 278 -31.71 0.31 24.94
CA SER A 278 -32.28 0.50 23.59
C SER A 278 -33.42 -0.49 23.33
N THR A 279 -34.54 -0.01 22.86
CA THR A 279 -35.73 -0.80 22.53
C THR A 279 -35.87 -1.01 21.01
N LEU A 280 -34.91 -0.53 20.20
CA LEU A 280 -34.93 -0.68 18.75
C LEU A 280 -34.92 -2.17 18.39
N SER A 281 -35.98 -2.65 17.72
CA SER A 281 -36.06 -4.01 17.20
C SER A 281 -35.18 -4.15 15.95
N LEU A 282 -34.40 -5.23 15.88
CA LEU A 282 -33.60 -5.56 14.70
C LEU A 282 -34.33 -6.51 13.73
N GLY A 283 -35.50 -7.01 14.15
CA GLY A 283 -36.39 -7.81 13.32
C GLY A 283 -35.98 -9.27 13.18
N MET A 284 -36.60 -9.91 12.21
CA MET A 284 -36.35 -11.30 11.81
C MET A 284 -35.63 -11.30 10.47
N ASP A 285 -34.60 -12.12 10.34
CA ASP A 285 -33.88 -12.27 9.07
C ASP A 285 -34.61 -13.22 8.10
N ALA A 286 -34.01 -13.38 6.90
CA ALA A 286 -34.56 -14.24 5.85
C ALA A 286 -34.55 -15.74 6.23
N PHE A 287 -33.73 -16.14 7.21
CA PHE A 287 -33.64 -17.51 7.70
C PHE A 287 -34.57 -17.78 8.88
N GLY A 288 -35.35 -16.79 9.31
CA GLY A 288 -36.28 -16.90 10.44
C GLY A 288 -35.66 -16.69 11.81
N THR A 289 -34.43 -16.17 11.89
CA THR A 289 -33.76 -15.82 13.16
C THR A 289 -34.28 -14.47 13.64
N ASN A 290 -34.75 -14.43 14.86
CA ASN A 290 -35.15 -13.19 15.54
C ASN A 290 -33.93 -12.53 16.20
N TRP A 291 -33.48 -11.41 15.66
CA TRP A 291 -32.31 -10.66 16.15
C TRP A 291 -32.60 -9.72 17.32
N GLN A 292 -33.74 -9.90 17.99
CA GLN A 292 -34.09 -9.21 19.23
C GLN A 292 -34.07 -7.68 19.11
N THR A 293 -33.75 -7.02 20.24
CA THR A 293 -33.54 -5.55 20.27
C THR A 293 -32.07 -5.20 20.34
N ALA A 294 -31.70 -3.99 19.95
CA ALA A 294 -30.35 -3.48 20.09
C ALA A 294 -29.87 -3.51 21.56
N GLY A 295 -30.78 -3.23 22.51
CA GLY A 295 -30.47 -3.31 23.93
C GLY A 295 -30.16 -4.73 24.42
N TYR A 296 -30.78 -5.76 23.82
CA TYR A 296 -30.46 -7.16 24.12
C TYR A 296 -28.99 -7.48 23.91
N TRP A 297 -28.44 -7.07 22.76
CA TRP A 297 -27.04 -7.29 22.43
C TRP A 297 -26.09 -6.45 23.29
N ALA A 298 -26.47 -5.21 23.59
CA ALA A 298 -25.73 -4.38 24.53
C ALA A 298 -25.73 -4.95 25.96
N GLN A 299 -26.83 -5.63 26.39
CA GLN A 299 -26.90 -6.34 27.66
C GLN A 299 -26.01 -7.58 27.68
N LEU A 300 -25.87 -8.31 26.56
CA LEU A 300 -24.90 -9.41 26.43
C LEU A 300 -23.48 -8.92 26.72
N ARG A 301 -23.05 -7.79 26.09
CA ARG A 301 -21.75 -7.15 26.37
C ARG A 301 -21.61 -6.77 27.85
N ALA A 302 -22.67 -6.28 28.47
CA ALA A 302 -22.67 -5.81 29.87
C ALA A 302 -22.71 -6.94 30.87
N ALA A 303 -23.14 -8.13 30.51
CA ALA A 303 -23.24 -9.29 31.38
C ALA A 303 -21.86 -9.78 31.83
N ALA A 304 -21.79 -10.34 33.05
CA ALA A 304 -20.63 -11.12 33.49
C ALA A 304 -20.65 -12.52 32.83
N PRO A 305 -19.48 -13.13 32.60
CA PRO A 305 -19.40 -14.52 32.16
C PRO A 305 -20.20 -15.47 33.06
N LEU A 306 -20.90 -16.43 32.48
CA LEU A 306 -21.65 -17.44 33.18
C LEU A 306 -20.71 -18.49 33.81
N GLY A 307 -21.10 -19.05 34.93
CA GLY A 307 -20.35 -20.14 35.58
C GLY A 307 -20.28 -21.41 34.71
N THR A 308 -21.32 -21.68 33.91
CA THR A 308 -21.29 -22.67 32.81
C THR A 308 -21.44 -21.93 31.51
N ASP A 309 -20.47 -22.08 30.62
CA ASP A 309 -20.47 -21.39 29.34
C ASP A 309 -21.57 -21.95 28.42
N ASP A 310 -22.39 -21.05 27.89
CA ASP A 310 -23.42 -21.34 26.89
C ASP A 310 -22.91 -21.12 25.45
N GLY A 311 -21.59 -21.03 25.28
CA GLY A 311 -20.91 -20.74 24.00
C GLY A 311 -20.80 -19.24 23.67
N ARG A 312 -21.16 -18.36 24.63
CA ARG A 312 -21.14 -16.90 24.43
C ARG A 312 -20.40 -16.13 25.53
N ASN A 313 -19.67 -16.83 26.40
CA ASN A 313 -18.93 -16.15 27.47
C ASN A 313 -17.85 -15.19 26.92
N PHE A 314 -17.30 -15.47 25.73
CA PHE A 314 -16.35 -14.58 25.06
C PHE A 314 -16.96 -13.20 24.67
N LEU A 315 -18.31 -13.09 24.66
CA LEU A 315 -19.04 -11.83 24.43
C LEU A 315 -19.47 -11.14 25.71
N ARG A 316 -19.36 -11.79 26.90
CA ARG A 316 -19.75 -11.24 28.20
C ARG A 316 -18.56 -10.56 28.86
N LEU A 317 -18.42 -9.25 28.62
CA LEU A 317 -17.25 -8.49 29.00
C LEU A 317 -17.44 -7.66 30.29
N SER A 318 -18.58 -7.80 30.98
CA SER A 318 -18.94 -6.95 32.11
C SER A 318 -18.85 -5.45 31.81
N ARG A 319 -19.08 -5.08 30.55
CA ARG A 319 -18.92 -3.72 30.05
C ARG A 319 -20.24 -3.11 29.62
N SER A 320 -20.80 -2.22 30.46
CA SER A 320 -22.05 -1.52 30.13
C SER A 320 -21.86 -0.38 29.09
N THR A 321 -20.68 0.25 29.08
CA THR A 321 -20.39 1.37 28.15
C THR A 321 -20.11 0.88 26.73
N PRO A 322 -20.65 1.53 25.69
CA PRO A 322 -20.32 1.25 24.30
C PRO A 322 -18.81 1.34 24.00
N PHE A 323 -18.35 0.62 22.97
CA PHE A 323 -17.01 0.79 22.41
C PHE A 323 -16.93 2.01 21.50
N GLY A 324 -18.00 2.30 20.74
CA GLY A 324 -18.04 3.38 19.77
C GLY A 324 -17.25 3.07 18.50
N PHE A 325 -17.26 1.81 18.06
CA PHE A 325 -16.57 1.42 16.82
C PHE A 325 -17.20 2.12 15.62
N LYS A 326 -16.35 2.76 14.83
CA LYS A 326 -16.77 3.75 13.86
C LYS A 326 -16.92 3.19 12.44
N TYR A 327 -15.97 2.37 11.99
CA TYR A 327 -15.85 1.94 10.59
C TYR A 327 -16.33 0.50 10.43
N TRP A 328 -17.18 0.28 9.42
CA TRP A 328 -17.79 -1.02 9.11
C TRP A 328 -17.77 -1.22 7.61
N GLU A 329 -17.40 -2.39 7.15
CA GLU A 329 -17.44 -2.79 5.73
C GLU A 329 -18.55 -3.80 5.51
N VAL A 330 -19.13 -3.81 4.33
CA VAL A 330 -20.10 -4.82 3.91
C VAL A 330 -19.39 -5.81 3.00
N GLY A 331 -18.98 -6.93 3.57
CA GLY A 331 -18.26 -8.01 2.88
C GLY A 331 -16.81 -7.70 2.55
N ASN A 332 -16.11 -8.71 2.03
CA ASN A 332 -14.74 -8.69 1.56
C ASN A 332 -14.71 -9.07 0.09
N GLU A 333 -14.05 -8.30 -0.77
CA GLU A 333 -13.81 -8.63 -2.19
C GLU A 333 -14.99 -9.31 -2.93
N CYS A 334 -16.22 -8.98 -2.57
CA CYS A 334 -17.44 -9.65 -3.04
C CYS A 334 -17.55 -9.76 -4.58
N TYR A 335 -16.68 -9.06 -5.30
CA TYR A 335 -16.50 -9.18 -6.75
C TYR A 335 -15.75 -10.45 -7.16
N GLY A 336 -15.00 -11.08 -6.25
CA GLY A 336 -14.13 -12.21 -6.52
C GLY A 336 -14.86 -13.54 -6.46
N GLY A 337 -14.69 -14.39 -7.48
CA GLY A 337 -15.28 -15.73 -7.50
C GLY A 337 -14.67 -16.70 -6.48
N TRP A 338 -13.68 -16.26 -5.71
CA TRP A 338 -13.09 -16.99 -4.58
C TRP A 338 -13.79 -16.70 -3.25
N GLU A 339 -14.61 -15.64 -3.18
CA GLU A 339 -15.38 -15.30 -2.00
C GLU A 339 -16.65 -16.16 -1.89
N ILE A 340 -17.09 -16.38 -0.66
CA ILE A 340 -18.39 -17.01 -0.42
C ILE A 340 -19.49 -16.00 -0.74
N ASP A 341 -20.41 -16.39 -1.59
CA ASP A 341 -21.61 -15.62 -1.89
C ASP A 341 -22.81 -16.55 -2.10
N SER A 342 -23.68 -16.65 -1.12
CA SER A 342 -24.88 -17.51 -1.12
C SER A 342 -26.09 -16.87 -1.80
N ASN A 343 -25.93 -15.71 -2.45
CA ASN A 343 -27.02 -15.05 -3.15
C ASN A 343 -27.44 -15.80 -4.43
N SER A 344 -28.65 -15.55 -4.88
CA SER A 344 -29.19 -16.17 -6.10
C SER A 344 -28.41 -15.79 -7.37
N VAL A 345 -27.76 -14.64 -7.37
CA VAL A 345 -26.83 -14.18 -8.40
C VAL A 345 -25.54 -13.80 -7.69
N PRO A 346 -24.62 -14.76 -7.45
CA PRO A 346 -23.40 -14.50 -6.72
C PRO A 346 -22.46 -13.57 -7.49
N HIS A 347 -21.70 -12.78 -6.75
CA HIS A 347 -20.69 -11.84 -7.24
C HIS A 347 -21.23 -10.82 -8.27
N ASP A 348 -22.55 -10.56 -8.28
CA ASP A 348 -23.18 -9.58 -9.16
C ASP A 348 -23.21 -8.19 -8.49
N PRO A 349 -22.62 -7.14 -9.09
CA PRO A 349 -22.57 -5.81 -8.49
C PRO A 349 -23.96 -5.20 -8.22
N TYR A 350 -24.97 -5.53 -9.01
CA TYR A 350 -26.34 -5.04 -8.79
C TYR A 350 -26.97 -5.70 -7.56
N THR A 351 -26.85 -7.02 -7.43
CA THR A 351 -27.32 -7.79 -6.27
C THR A 351 -26.60 -7.34 -5.00
N TYR A 352 -25.28 -7.15 -5.08
CA TYR A 352 -24.49 -6.61 -3.98
C TYR A 352 -25.00 -5.23 -3.53
N ALA A 353 -25.23 -4.31 -4.47
CA ALA A 353 -25.70 -2.97 -4.16
C ALA A 353 -27.06 -2.95 -3.44
N LEU A 354 -28.02 -3.75 -3.93
CA LEU A 354 -29.34 -3.88 -3.30
C LEU A 354 -29.25 -4.41 -1.86
N ARG A 355 -28.41 -5.42 -1.62
CA ARG A 355 -28.19 -5.93 -0.28
C ARG A 355 -27.43 -4.94 0.62
N ALA A 356 -26.38 -4.30 0.10
CA ALA A 356 -25.63 -3.29 0.83
C ALA A 356 -26.53 -2.14 1.30
N THR A 357 -27.53 -1.75 0.51
CA THR A 357 -28.57 -0.79 0.95
C THR A 357 -29.23 -1.20 2.25
N ASN A 358 -29.59 -2.49 2.41
CA ASN A 358 -30.22 -3.01 3.61
C ASN A 358 -29.23 -3.06 4.80
N TYR A 359 -27.97 -3.46 4.56
CA TYR A 359 -26.91 -3.44 5.58
C TYR A 359 -26.71 -2.02 6.10
N ILE A 360 -26.48 -1.06 5.22
CA ILE A 360 -26.28 0.36 5.57
C ILE A 360 -27.47 0.88 6.39
N GLY A 361 -28.69 0.60 5.91
CA GLY A 361 -29.92 1.06 6.56
C GLY A 361 -30.08 0.52 7.97
N LEU A 362 -29.98 -0.79 8.17
CA LEU A 362 -30.17 -1.41 9.49
C LEU A 362 -29.03 -1.10 10.46
N MET A 363 -27.77 -1.12 10.00
CA MET A 363 -26.63 -0.78 10.85
C MET A 363 -26.69 0.68 11.32
N LYS A 364 -27.01 1.63 10.43
CA LYS A 364 -27.15 3.04 10.78
C LYS A 364 -28.42 3.35 11.59
N ALA A 365 -29.45 2.52 11.51
CA ALA A 365 -30.61 2.63 12.41
C ALA A 365 -30.22 2.36 13.88
N VAL A 366 -29.22 1.47 14.11
CA VAL A 366 -28.69 1.21 15.46
C VAL A 366 -27.81 2.36 15.94
N ASP A 367 -26.88 2.80 15.11
CA ASP A 367 -25.97 3.91 15.40
C ASP A 367 -25.77 4.79 14.13
N PRO A 368 -26.43 5.94 14.02
CA PRO A 368 -26.33 6.80 12.84
C PRO A 368 -24.94 7.47 12.72
N THR A 369 -24.07 7.33 13.71
CA THR A 369 -22.74 7.96 13.67
C THR A 369 -21.68 7.08 13.05
N ILE A 370 -21.94 5.78 12.80
CA ILE A 370 -21.00 4.89 12.15
C ILE A 370 -20.79 5.27 10.67
N LYS A 371 -19.68 4.83 10.18
CA LYS A 371 -19.30 4.89 8.76
C LYS A 371 -19.42 3.50 8.16
N VAL A 372 -20.18 3.34 7.08
CA VAL A 372 -20.36 2.06 6.41
C VAL A 372 -19.83 2.17 4.99
N GLY A 373 -18.90 1.28 4.65
CA GLY A 373 -18.23 1.20 3.35
C GLY A 373 -18.68 0.02 2.52
N VAL A 374 -18.41 0.11 1.23
CA VAL A 374 -18.70 -0.92 0.25
C VAL A 374 -17.46 -1.22 -0.59
N VAL A 375 -17.31 -2.47 -1.05
CA VAL A 375 -16.15 -2.89 -1.85
C VAL A 375 -16.19 -2.28 -3.25
N SER A 376 -15.03 -1.90 -3.78
CA SER A 376 -14.92 -1.23 -5.08
C SER A 376 -13.69 -1.66 -5.87
N THR A 377 -13.70 -1.42 -7.18
CA THR A 377 -12.58 -1.61 -8.11
C THR A 377 -12.31 -0.31 -8.86
N PRO A 378 -11.05 0.06 -9.15
CA PRO A 378 -10.75 1.34 -9.82
C PRO A 378 -11.09 1.37 -11.30
N GLY A 379 -11.18 0.21 -11.99
CA GLY A 379 -11.53 0.16 -13.41
C GLY A 379 -13.02 0.12 -13.65
N GLU A 380 -13.53 0.96 -14.57
CA GLU A 380 -14.98 1.03 -14.88
C GLU A 380 -15.55 -0.25 -15.51
N ASP A 381 -14.71 -1.07 -16.13
CA ASP A 381 -15.10 -2.38 -16.69
C ASP A 381 -14.43 -3.55 -15.96
N SER A 382 -13.92 -3.32 -14.75
CA SER A 382 -13.35 -4.38 -13.91
C SER A 382 -14.44 -5.19 -13.20
N ALA A 383 -14.24 -6.50 -13.06
CA ALA A 383 -15.15 -7.43 -12.37
C ALA A 383 -16.61 -7.32 -12.86
N VAL A 384 -16.80 -7.48 -14.15
CA VAL A 384 -18.11 -7.43 -14.85
C VAL A 384 -19.04 -8.55 -14.36
N ASN A 385 -18.50 -9.72 -14.08
CA ASN A 385 -19.18 -10.90 -13.48
C ASN A 385 -20.52 -11.26 -14.11
N ASN A 386 -20.64 -11.06 -15.45
CA ASN A 386 -21.85 -11.33 -16.23
C ASN A 386 -23.11 -10.57 -15.77
N THR A 387 -22.97 -9.41 -15.12
CA THR A 387 -24.13 -8.61 -14.74
C THR A 387 -24.97 -8.24 -15.95
N SER A 388 -26.30 -8.28 -15.79
CA SER A 388 -27.26 -7.81 -16.81
C SER A 388 -27.68 -6.34 -16.60
N HIS A 389 -27.09 -5.64 -15.64
CA HIS A 389 -27.47 -4.30 -15.22
C HIS A 389 -26.36 -3.28 -15.51
N PRO A 390 -26.35 -2.64 -16.72
CA PRO A 390 -25.36 -1.62 -17.03
C PRO A 390 -25.61 -0.32 -16.28
N ALA A 391 -24.55 0.40 -15.98
CA ALA A 391 -24.57 1.76 -15.50
C ALA A 391 -24.21 2.73 -16.64
N PHE A 392 -25.11 3.65 -16.98
CA PHE A 392 -24.85 4.64 -18.03
C PHE A 392 -23.98 5.78 -17.49
N ASN A 393 -22.82 5.99 -18.12
CA ASN A 393 -21.95 7.13 -17.84
C ASN A 393 -22.33 8.31 -18.75
N SER A 394 -22.94 9.34 -18.17
CA SER A 394 -23.40 10.51 -18.94
C SER A 394 -22.26 11.39 -19.45
N ARG A 395 -21.09 11.35 -18.81
CA ARG A 395 -19.90 12.08 -19.24
C ARG A 395 -19.31 11.47 -20.52
N GLU A 396 -19.31 10.14 -20.61
CA GLU A 396 -18.72 9.38 -21.72
C GLU A 396 -19.72 9.03 -22.81
N GLY A 397 -21.01 9.01 -22.47
CA GLY A 397 -22.10 8.66 -23.39
C GLY A 397 -22.22 7.15 -23.67
N VAL A 398 -21.60 6.31 -22.82
CA VAL A 398 -21.60 4.84 -22.92
C VAL A 398 -22.08 4.19 -21.64
N SER A 399 -22.36 2.90 -21.70
CA SER A 399 -22.73 2.10 -20.52
C SER A 399 -21.60 1.18 -20.12
N HIS A 400 -21.30 1.10 -18.83
CA HIS A 400 -20.32 0.21 -18.23
C HIS A 400 -20.99 -0.91 -17.43
N TYR A 401 -20.37 -2.06 -17.39
CA TYR A 401 -20.85 -3.24 -16.69
C TYR A 401 -19.98 -3.63 -15.48
N GLY A 402 -18.88 -2.89 -15.23
CA GLY A 402 -17.97 -3.19 -14.15
C GLY A 402 -18.58 -3.01 -12.77
N TRP A 403 -17.90 -3.55 -11.78
CA TRP A 403 -18.37 -3.61 -10.40
C TRP A 403 -18.76 -2.24 -9.85
N THR A 404 -17.84 -1.30 -9.85
CA THR A 404 -18.04 0.00 -9.18
C THR A 404 -19.08 0.89 -9.88
N PRO A 405 -19.12 1.03 -11.21
CA PRO A 405 -20.18 1.74 -11.90
C PRO A 405 -21.58 1.24 -11.56
N VAL A 406 -21.80 -0.08 -11.67
CA VAL A 406 -23.11 -0.71 -11.40
C VAL A 406 -23.51 -0.57 -9.94
N LEU A 407 -22.57 -0.79 -9.02
CA LEU A 407 -22.76 -0.57 -7.59
C LEU A 407 -23.23 0.86 -7.29
N LEU A 408 -22.44 1.84 -7.72
CA LEU A 408 -22.70 3.25 -7.39
C LEU A 408 -24.00 3.77 -8.01
N ALA A 409 -24.26 3.43 -9.28
CA ALA A 409 -25.51 3.79 -9.95
C ALA A 409 -26.74 3.19 -9.25
N THR A 410 -26.64 1.93 -8.79
CA THR A 410 -27.71 1.24 -8.08
C THR A 410 -27.97 1.84 -6.69
N LEU A 411 -26.92 2.14 -5.94
CA LEU A 411 -27.03 2.81 -4.63
C LEU A 411 -27.64 4.20 -4.79
N ALA A 412 -27.21 4.99 -5.80
CA ALA A 412 -27.77 6.29 -6.10
C ALA A 412 -29.27 6.22 -6.45
N ALA A 413 -29.69 5.23 -7.26
CA ALA A 413 -31.09 4.99 -7.59
C ALA A 413 -31.92 4.61 -6.35
N ALA A 414 -31.32 3.92 -5.37
CA ALA A 414 -31.95 3.61 -4.08
C ALA A 414 -31.92 4.78 -3.08
N GLY A 415 -31.31 5.91 -3.43
CA GLY A 415 -31.17 7.07 -2.55
C GLY A 415 -30.20 6.84 -1.39
N VAL A 416 -29.25 5.91 -1.52
CA VAL A 416 -28.26 5.55 -0.50
C VAL A 416 -26.87 6.01 -0.94
N THR A 417 -26.13 6.63 -0.03
CA THR A 417 -24.74 7.03 -0.23
C THR A 417 -23.89 6.30 0.82
N PRO A 418 -22.91 5.49 0.42
CA PRO A 418 -21.98 4.88 1.37
C PRO A 418 -21.06 5.94 1.95
N ASP A 419 -20.48 5.70 3.12
CA ASP A 419 -19.55 6.66 3.73
C ASP A 419 -18.14 6.54 3.15
N PHE A 420 -17.75 5.36 2.65
CA PHE A 420 -16.45 5.15 2.02
C PHE A 420 -16.49 4.00 0.99
N LEU A 421 -15.53 4.03 0.06
CA LEU A 421 -15.22 2.94 -0.85
C LEU A 421 -13.98 2.21 -0.35
N VAL A 422 -14.03 0.88 -0.42
CA VAL A 422 -12.94 -0.03 -0.05
C VAL A 422 -12.13 -0.39 -1.28
N HIS A 423 -10.81 -0.31 -1.18
CA HIS A 423 -9.88 -0.69 -2.24
C HIS A 423 -8.76 -1.60 -1.69
N HIS A 424 -8.46 -2.67 -2.43
CA HIS A 424 -7.40 -3.61 -2.13
C HIS A 424 -6.36 -3.61 -3.25
N VAL A 425 -5.08 -3.78 -2.93
CA VAL A 425 -3.99 -3.79 -3.91
C VAL A 425 -2.96 -4.87 -3.58
N TYR A 426 -2.82 -5.80 -4.52
CA TYR A 426 -1.77 -6.82 -4.58
C TYR A 426 -1.18 -6.77 -5.99
N PRO A 427 -0.03 -6.12 -6.21
CA PRO A 427 0.48 -5.89 -7.56
C PRO A 427 1.00 -7.13 -8.27
N GLU A 428 1.38 -8.15 -7.54
CA GLU A 428 1.87 -9.41 -8.09
C GLU A 428 0.90 -10.56 -7.78
N SER A 429 0.81 -11.50 -8.71
CA SER A 429 0.06 -12.74 -8.52
C SER A 429 0.70 -13.84 -9.36
N GLY A 430 1.36 -14.80 -8.70
CA GLY A 430 1.86 -16.03 -9.28
C GLY A 430 3.20 -15.94 -10.03
N SER A 431 3.86 -14.78 -10.10
CA SER A 431 5.24 -14.67 -10.56
C SER A 431 5.93 -13.44 -9.97
N ASP A 432 6.62 -13.65 -8.87
CA ASP A 432 7.31 -12.58 -8.16
C ASP A 432 8.46 -11.97 -8.97
N ASN A 433 8.53 -10.64 -8.99
CA ASN A 433 9.64 -9.89 -9.58
C ASN A 433 9.94 -8.64 -8.76
N ASP A 434 11.13 -8.56 -8.18
CA ASP A 434 11.53 -7.47 -7.30
C ASP A 434 11.45 -6.08 -7.94
N GLN A 435 11.81 -5.96 -9.21
CA GLN A 435 11.79 -4.68 -9.91
C GLN A 435 10.36 -4.28 -10.30
N SER A 436 9.52 -5.24 -10.70
CA SER A 436 8.11 -5.03 -10.97
C SER A 436 7.38 -4.56 -9.73
N LEU A 437 7.58 -5.24 -8.60
CA LEU A 437 7.01 -4.85 -7.31
C LEU A 437 7.38 -3.42 -6.92
N LEU A 438 8.67 -3.06 -7.00
CA LEU A 438 9.15 -1.72 -6.63
C LEU A 438 8.71 -0.61 -7.61
N ALA A 439 8.19 -0.98 -8.78
CA ALA A 439 7.64 -0.05 -9.78
C ALA A 439 6.10 -0.01 -9.82
N SER A 440 5.41 -0.86 -9.06
CA SER A 440 4.00 -1.19 -9.26
C SER A 440 2.99 -0.19 -8.68
N ALA A 441 3.41 0.76 -7.83
CA ALA A 441 2.47 1.61 -7.12
C ALA A 441 1.69 2.57 -8.05
N ASN A 442 0.37 2.37 -8.14
CA ASN A 442 -0.56 3.13 -8.99
C ASN A 442 -1.56 3.98 -8.20
N TRP A 443 -1.28 4.30 -6.95
CA TRP A 443 -2.19 4.97 -6.02
C TRP A 443 -2.85 6.23 -6.57
N ALA A 444 -2.12 7.03 -7.35
CA ALA A 444 -2.65 8.28 -7.91
C ALA A 444 -3.73 8.01 -8.96
N SER A 445 -3.53 7.03 -9.83
CA SER A 445 -4.51 6.65 -10.85
C SER A 445 -5.74 6.00 -10.22
N ASP A 446 -5.54 5.11 -9.24
CA ASP A 446 -6.64 4.41 -8.58
C ASP A 446 -7.53 5.39 -7.81
N ALA A 447 -6.93 6.32 -7.06
CA ALA A 447 -7.68 7.38 -6.38
C ALA A 447 -8.47 8.25 -7.37
N ALA A 448 -7.82 8.67 -8.47
CA ALA A 448 -8.46 9.49 -9.49
C ALA A 448 -9.63 8.75 -10.18
N ASN A 449 -9.43 7.48 -10.51
CA ASN A 449 -10.46 6.66 -11.15
C ASN A 449 -11.67 6.44 -10.23
N LEU A 450 -11.44 6.06 -8.96
CA LEU A 450 -12.52 5.88 -7.99
C LEU A 450 -13.26 7.20 -7.74
N ARG A 451 -12.56 8.33 -7.59
CA ARG A 451 -13.19 9.65 -7.42
C ARG A 451 -13.98 10.05 -8.63
N GLN A 452 -13.48 9.75 -9.85
CA GLN A 452 -14.22 10.03 -11.09
C GLN A 452 -15.52 9.23 -11.15
N GLN A 453 -15.47 7.92 -10.83
CA GLN A 453 -16.66 7.07 -10.79
C GLN A 453 -17.68 7.55 -9.75
N ILE A 454 -17.24 7.98 -8.55
CA ILE A 454 -18.13 8.60 -7.56
C ILE A 454 -18.82 9.84 -8.17
N THR A 455 -18.06 10.66 -8.88
CA THR A 455 -18.58 11.88 -9.51
C THR A 455 -19.60 11.56 -10.60
N ASP A 456 -19.32 10.57 -11.44
CA ASP A 456 -20.15 10.19 -12.60
C ASP A 456 -21.46 9.50 -12.17
N TYR A 457 -21.44 8.64 -11.14
CA TYR A 457 -22.60 7.80 -10.78
C TYR A 457 -23.35 8.24 -9.52
N ILE A 458 -22.69 8.93 -8.58
CA ILE A 458 -23.34 9.48 -7.36
C ILE A 458 -23.54 10.99 -7.47
N GLY A 459 -22.59 11.69 -8.09
CA GLY A 459 -22.61 13.15 -8.20
C GLY A 459 -22.35 13.87 -6.87
N SER A 460 -23.03 15.01 -6.63
CA SER A 460 -22.79 15.87 -5.47
C SER A 460 -22.95 15.19 -4.10
N PRO A 461 -23.86 14.22 -3.86
CA PRO A 461 -23.90 13.48 -2.59
C PRO A 461 -22.63 12.70 -2.31
N GLY A 462 -21.86 12.33 -3.35
CA GLY A 462 -20.62 11.57 -3.24
C GLY A 462 -19.39 12.37 -2.80
N THR A 463 -19.49 13.70 -2.67
CA THR A 463 -18.34 14.56 -2.34
C THR A 463 -17.63 14.17 -1.04
N ASN A 464 -18.36 13.63 -0.06
CA ASN A 464 -17.83 13.25 1.25
C ASN A 464 -17.53 11.74 1.37
N ILE A 465 -17.68 10.97 0.29
CA ILE A 465 -17.28 9.55 0.30
C ILE A 465 -15.76 9.48 0.45
N GLU A 466 -15.29 8.81 1.50
CA GLU A 466 -13.87 8.56 1.73
C GLU A 466 -13.38 7.42 0.82
N LEU A 467 -12.09 7.41 0.48
CA LEU A 467 -11.42 6.28 -0.15
C LEU A 467 -10.53 5.60 0.89
N LEU A 468 -10.75 4.34 1.18
CA LEU A 468 -9.99 3.57 2.14
C LEU A 468 -9.31 2.38 1.47
N VAL A 469 -7.99 2.27 1.67
CA VAL A 469 -7.25 1.05 1.37
C VAL A 469 -7.29 0.19 2.61
N THR A 470 -7.97 -0.96 2.54
CA THR A 470 -8.17 -1.86 3.68
C THR A 470 -7.41 -3.17 3.54
N GLU A 471 -6.78 -3.40 2.37
CA GLU A 471 -5.74 -4.39 2.18
C GLU A 471 -4.67 -3.90 1.20
N ASN A 472 -3.41 -4.20 1.52
CA ASN A 472 -2.26 -4.05 0.63
C ASN A 472 -1.14 -4.98 1.06
N ASN A 473 -0.54 -5.70 0.13
CA ASN A 473 0.72 -6.41 0.26
C ASN A 473 1.31 -6.64 -1.14
N SER A 474 2.49 -7.28 -1.25
CA SER A 474 3.16 -7.56 -2.52
C SER A 474 2.40 -8.55 -3.40
N ASP A 475 1.95 -9.66 -2.84
CA ASP A 475 1.28 -10.75 -3.53
C ASP A 475 0.00 -11.17 -2.78
N SER A 476 -0.94 -11.76 -3.51
CA SER A 476 -2.17 -12.37 -2.97
C SER A 476 -2.04 -13.89 -2.70
N GLY A 477 -0.85 -14.48 -2.93
CA GLY A 477 -0.50 -15.90 -2.70
C GLY A 477 -0.44 -16.76 -3.99
N PRO A 478 0.29 -17.88 -3.96
CA PRO A 478 1.04 -18.48 -2.85
C PRO A 478 2.32 -17.68 -2.52
N ASP A 479 2.57 -17.50 -1.22
CA ASP A 479 3.61 -16.59 -0.75
C ASP A 479 5.02 -17.14 -0.95
N GLY A 480 5.84 -16.44 -1.73
CA GLY A 480 7.25 -16.70 -1.92
C GLY A 480 8.15 -15.96 -0.93
N LYS A 481 9.48 -16.14 -1.09
CA LYS A 481 10.46 -15.46 -0.23
C LYS A 481 10.43 -13.93 -0.32
N GLN A 482 9.84 -13.38 -1.39
CA GLN A 482 9.69 -11.93 -1.56
C GLN A 482 8.82 -11.34 -0.46
N SER A 483 7.72 -12.01 -0.07
CA SER A 483 6.80 -11.55 0.98
C SER A 483 7.51 -11.30 2.32
N THR A 484 8.53 -12.11 2.65
CA THR A 484 9.37 -11.97 3.86
C THR A 484 10.67 -11.21 3.60
N GLY A 485 10.92 -10.74 2.38
CA GLY A 485 12.17 -10.12 1.94
C GLY A 485 12.25 -8.62 2.22
N LEU A 486 13.47 -8.07 2.13
CA LEU A 486 13.71 -6.63 2.24
C LEU A 486 12.94 -5.83 1.17
N VAL A 487 12.80 -6.40 -0.03
CA VAL A 487 12.11 -5.73 -1.15
C VAL A 487 10.65 -5.45 -0.80
N ASN A 488 9.95 -6.38 -0.12
CA ASN A 488 8.60 -6.12 0.37
C ASN A 488 8.55 -5.01 1.43
N GLY A 489 9.58 -4.92 2.29
CA GLY A 489 9.72 -3.78 3.22
C GLY A 489 9.90 -2.44 2.49
N LEU A 490 10.69 -2.41 1.41
CA LEU A 490 10.86 -1.21 0.58
C LEU A 490 9.57 -0.85 -0.16
N TYR A 491 8.85 -1.86 -0.69
CA TYR A 491 7.53 -1.67 -1.31
C TYR A 491 6.53 -1.07 -0.33
N LEU A 492 6.44 -1.60 0.90
CA LEU A 492 5.57 -1.05 1.94
C LEU A 492 5.85 0.43 2.19
N ALA A 493 7.12 0.80 2.37
CA ALA A 493 7.49 2.19 2.64
C ALA A 493 7.20 3.12 1.46
N ASP A 494 7.50 2.69 0.24
CA ASP A 494 7.26 3.44 -0.99
C ASP A 494 5.77 3.58 -1.29
N SER A 495 5.02 2.48 -1.13
CA SER A 495 3.58 2.40 -1.33
C SER A 495 2.83 3.35 -0.38
N LEU A 496 3.13 3.29 0.94
CA LEU A 496 2.54 4.22 1.91
C LEU A 496 2.89 5.69 1.60
N ALA A 497 4.14 5.97 1.23
CA ALA A 497 4.56 7.33 0.92
C ALA A 497 3.94 7.88 -0.38
N GLN A 498 3.70 7.03 -1.39
CA GLN A 498 2.96 7.40 -2.60
C GLN A 498 1.47 7.61 -2.30
N LEU A 499 0.84 6.68 -1.58
CA LEU A 499 -0.54 6.81 -1.12
C LEU A 499 -0.77 8.11 -0.35
N ALA A 500 0.17 8.50 0.51
CA ALA A 500 0.11 9.74 1.29
C ALA A 500 0.01 11.01 0.42
N LYS A 501 0.36 10.96 -0.86
CA LYS A 501 0.19 12.07 -1.82
C LYS A 501 -1.18 12.11 -2.47
N THR A 502 -2.03 11.10 -2.24
CA THR A 502 -3.36 10.93 -2.82
C THR A 502 -4.47 11.25 -1.81
N GLU A 503 -5.71 11.09 -2.18
CA GLU A 503 -6.85 11.28 -1.28
C GLU A 503 -7.21 10.04 -0.43
N PHE A 504 -6.54 8.90 -0.59
CA PHE A 504 -6.77 7.74 0.28
C PHE A 504 -6.50 8.07 1.75
N ASN A 505 -7.45 7.72 2.62
CA ASN A 505 -7.43 8.06 4.04
C ASN A 505 -6.96 6.92 4.95
N SER A 506 -6.77 5.71 4.43
CA SER A 506 -6.18 4.59 5.16
C SER A 506 -5.14 3.85 4.32
N PHE A 507 -4.26 3.14 5.03
CA PHE A 507 -3.35 2.17 4.47
C PHE A 507 -3.29 1.02 5.49
N VAL A 508 -4.02 -0.07 5.22
CA VAL A 508 -4.09 -1.23 6.10
C VAL A 508 -3.35 -2.38 5.44
N TRP A 509 -2.25 -2.78 6.06
CA TRP A 509 -1.39 -3.84 5.55
C TRP A 509 -1.99 -5.22 5.81
N TRP A 510 -1.92 -6.11 4.86
CA TRP A 510 -2.26 -7.52 5.01
C TRP A 510 -0.98 -8.31 5.30
N ASP A 511 -0.70 -8.83 6.52
CA ASP A 511 -1.47 -8.60 7.72
C ASP A 511 -0.53 -8.57 8.96
N LEU A 512 -1.02 -8.74 10.16
CA LEU A 512 -0.18 -8.84 11.36
C LEU A 512 0.55 -10.17 11.40
N ARG A 513 -0.17 -11.30 11.25
CA ARG A 513 0.35 -12.68 11.14
C ARG A 513 -0.55 -13.51 10.25
N ASN A 514 -0.01 -13.99 9.15
CA ASN A 514 -0.75 -14.84 8.21
C ASN A 514 -0.45 -16.33 8.44
N GLY A 515 0.80 -16.66 8.59
CA GLY A 515 1.34 -18.01 8.66
C GLY A 515 2.33 -18.27 7.51
N THR A 516 3.17 -19.27 7.68
CA THR A 516 4.22 -19.58 6.70
C THR A 516 3.67 -20.37 5.52
N ASP A 517 4.09 -20.02 4.31
CA ASP A 517 3.84 -20.73 3.06
C ASP A 517 5.16 -21.22 2.44
N THR A 518 5.12 -22.35 1.76
CA THR A 518 6.27 -22.94 1.04
C THR A 518 5.94 -23.19 -0.44
N GLY A 519 4.77 -22.74 -0.90
CA GLY A 519 4.27 -22.97 -2.27
C GLY A 519 4.66 -21.89 -3.28
N GLY A 520 5.21 -20.75 -2.83
CA GLY A 520 5.50 -19.60 -3.68
C GLY A 520 6.85 -19.65 -4.40
N ASP A 521 7.30 -18.51 -4.92
CA ASP A 521 8.55 -18.37 -5.64
C ASP A 521 9.75 -18.22 -4.70
N PHE A 522 10.73 -19.14 -4.82
CA PHE A 522 12.00 -19.16 -4.08
C PHE A 522 13.20 -19.07 -5.04
N SER A 523 13.02 -18.58 -6.25
CA SER A 523 14.07 -18.50 -7.26
C SER A 523 15.26 -17.65 -6.79
N ALA A 524 16.44 -17.91 -7.36
CA ALA A 524 17.67 -17.17 -7.04
C ALA A 524 17.66 -15.73 -7.60
N SER A 525 16.71 -15.39 -8.49
CA SER A 525 16.55 -14.05 -9.06
C SER A 525 15.95 -13.06 -8.06
N LEU A 526 15.17 -13.55 -7.08
CA LEU A 526 14.57 -12.74 -6.04
C LEU A 526 15.54 -12.45 -4.89
N TYR A 527 15.49 -11.27 -4.34
CA TYR A 527 16.18 -10.92 -3.10
C TYR A 527 15.54 -11.65 -1.92
N GLY A 528 16.36 -12.14 -1.03
CA GLY A 528 15.89 -12.77 0.20
C GLY A 528 16.57 -14.12 0.43
N TRP A 529 16.52 -14.58 1.69
CA TRP A 529 17.23 -15.77 2.16
C TRP A 529 16.32 -16.77 2.88
N ARG A 530 15.09 -16.36 3.17
CA ARG A 530 14.14 -17.27 3.82
C ARG A 530 13.66 -18.34 2.84
N THR A 531 13.37 -19.51 3.36
CA THR A 531 12.90 -20.66 2.58
C THR A 531 11.38 -20.85 2.69
N TYR A 532 10.70 -19.84 3.16
CA TYR A 532 9.24 -19.76 3.28
C TYR A 532 8.79 -18.33 3.02
N GLY A 533 7.55 -18.17 2.54
CA GLY A 533 6.83 -16.91 2.49
C GLY A 533 5.94 -16.72 3.71
N ASP A 534 5.52 -15.50 3.95
CA ASP A 534 4.56 -15.13 5.00
C ASP A 534 4.11 -13.69 4.72
N LEU A 535 2.83 -13.46 4.52
CA LEU A 535 2.29 -12.10 4.33
C LEU A 535 2.26 -11.30 5.63
N GLY A 536 2.38 -11.98 6.77
CA GLY A 536 2.46 -11.35 8.07
C GLY A 536 3.63 -10.37 8.18
N ILE A 537 3.43 -9.30 8.94
CA ILE A 537 4.52 -8.38 9.30
C ILE A 537 5.43 -8.97 10.39
N ILE A 538 4.89 -9.93 11.14
CA ILE A 538 5.58 -10.79 12.11
C ILE A 538 5.15 -12.25 11.93
N GLY A 539 6.10 -13.17 12.04
CA GLY A 539 5.83 -14.62 12.00
C GLY A 539 5.29 -15.16 13.34
N ASN A 540 4.88 -16.41 13.34
CA ASN A 540 4.21 -17.09 14.47
C ASN A 540 4.97 -17.01 15.81
N LEU A 541 6.29 -17.09 15.78
CA LEU A 541 7.14 -16.96 16.97
C LEU A 541 7.66 -15.53 17.18
N ASN A 542 6.93 -14.54 16.66
CA ASN A 542 7.30 -13.13 16.71
C ASN A 542 8.61 -12.80 15.97
N THR A 543 8.97 -13.58 14.97
CA THR A 543 10.02 -13.24 14.00
C THR A 543 9.58 -11.99 13.25
N ARG A 544 10.34 -10.92 13.35
CA ARG A 544 10.05 -9.65 12.68
C ARG A 544 10.62 -9.66 11.28
N TYR A 545 9.79 -9.41 10.29
CA TYR A 545 10.24 -9.33 8.89
C TYR A 545 10.67 -7.89 8.54
N PRO A 546 11.32 -7.66 7.41
CA PRO A 546 11.66 -6.31 6.94
C PRO A 546 10.46 -5.37 6.84
N THR A 547 9.27 -5.88 6.57
CA THR A 547 8.01 -5.12 6.57
C THR A 547 7.70 -4.52 7.95
N PHE A 548 8.01 -5.22 9.06
CA PHE A 548 7.89 -4.67 10.41
C PHE A 548 8.76 -3.43 10.60
N TYR A 549 10.00 -3.52 10.18
CA TYR A 549 10.96 -2.41 10.34
C TYR A 549 10.68 -1.27 9.38
N ALA A 550 10.22 -1.55 8.16
CA ALA A 550 9.75 -0.53 7.23
C ALA A 550 8.55 0.24 7.80
N PHE A 551 7.55 -0.47 8.36
CA PHE A 551 6.40 0.15 9.00
C PHE A 551 6.81 1.01 10.21
N LYS A 552 7.74 0.50 11.03
CA LYS A 552 8.34 1.26 12.14
C LYS A 552 9.11 2.48 11.66
N LEU A 553 9.87 2.38 10.56
CA LEU A 553 10.60 3.49 9.95
C LEU A 553 9.66 4.62 9.54
N MET A 554 8.49 4.27 9.00
CA MET A 554 7.51 5.26 8.56
C MET A 554 6.98 6.13 9.71
N GLN A 555 7.04 5.69 10.99
CA GLN A 555 6.74 6.52 12.15
C GLN A 555 7.71 7.70 12.32
N HIS A 556 8.95 7.54 11.85
CA HIS A 556 9.95 8.63 11.83
C HIS A 556 9.75 9.57 10.65
N PHE A 557 9.08 9.11 9.59
CA PHE A 557 8.78 9.92 8.40
C PHE A 557 7.52 10.77 8.59
N VAL A 558 6.39 10.15 8.96
CA VAL A 558 5.08 10.80 9.02
C VAL A 558 4.28 10.33 10.23
N GLN A 559 3.49 11.22 10.81
CA GLN A 559 2.50 10.90 11.86
C GLN A 559 1.20 11.68 11.59
N ALA A 560 0.13 11.25 12.28
CA ALA A 560 -1.16 11.92 12.19
C ALA A 560 -1.08 13.43 12.43
N GLY A 561 -1.68 14.21 11.56
CA GLY A 561 -1.69 15.67 11.62
C GLY A 561 -0.49 16.37 10.96
N ASP A 562 0.55 15.64 10.60
CA ASP A 562 1.68 16.19 9.84
C ASP A 562 1.21 16.66 8.44
N THR A 563 2.00 17.48 7.77
CA THR A 563 1.69 18.00 6.44
C THR A 563 2.54 17.33 5.38
N VAL A 564 1.93 16.59 4.47
CA VAL A 564 2.61 16.03 3.28
C VAL A 564 2.92 17.15 2.30
N LEU A 565 4.13 17.14 1.75
CA LEU A 565 4.67 18.21 0.91
C LEU A 565 4.95 17.72 -0.51
N THR A 566 4.95 18.67 -1.45
CA THR A 566 5.39 18.39 -2.82
C THR A 566 6.88 18.04 -2.84
N SER A 567 7.19 16.89 -3.44
CA SER A 567 8.56 16.40 -3.64
C SER A 567 8.67 15.60 -4.93
N ALA A 568 9.84 15.63 -5.56
CA ALA A 568 10.14 14.88 -6.77
C ALA A 568 11.61 14.47 -6.85
N SER A 569 11.88 13.35 -7.51
CA SER A 569 13.19 12.85 -7.90
C SER A 569 13.25 12.79 -9.43
N ASP A 570 14.40 13.04 -10.03
CA ASP A 570 14.65 12.88 -11.47
C ASP A 570 15.15 11.46 -11.84
N TYR A 571 15.17 10.53 -10.88
CA TYR A 571 15.57 9.14 -11.10
C TYR A 571 14.60 8.16 -10.44
N SER A 572 13.98 7.29 -11.23
CA SER A 572 12.90 6.40 -10.79
C SER A 572 13.33 5.37 -9.74
N LEU A 573 14.60 4.92 -9.75
CA LEU A 573 15.10 3.96 -8.76
C LEU A 573 15.51 4.63 -7.44
N LEU A 574 15.39 5.94 -7.31
CA LEU A 574 15.61 6.65 -6.05
C LEU A 574 14.41 7.58 -5.78
N SER A 575 13.38 7.06 -5.13
CA SER A 575 12.18 7.81 -4.77
C SER A 575 12.45 8.81 -3.64
N VAL A 576 11.72 9.95 -3.63
CA VAL A 576 11.78 10.94 -2.56
C VAL A 576 10.41 11.44 -2.15
N TYR A 577 10.21 11.58 -0.84
CA TYR A 577 8.99 12.08 -0.21
C TYR A 577 9.35 13.05 0.91
N ALA A 578 8.47 14.01 1.20
CA ALA A 578 8.74 15.01 2.24
C ALA A 578 7.50 15.32 3.07
N VAL A 579 7.71 15.51 4.36
CA VAL A 579 6.66 15.83 5.33
C VAL A 579 7.13 16.92 6.28
N ARG A 580 6.27 17.91 6.54
CA ARG A 580 6.46 18.83 7.66
C ARG A 580 5.74 18.27 8.88
N ARG A 581 6.51 18.01 9.92
CA ARG A 581 6.00 17.49 11.19
C ARG A 581 5.28 18.59 11.98
N LEU A 582 4.35 18.21 12.83
CA LEU A 582 3.63 19.14 13.72
C LEU A 582 4.56 19.95 14.62
N ASN A 583 5.71 19.40 15.00
CA ASN A 583 6.73 20.11 15.76
C ASN A 583 7.54 21.11 14.92
N GLY A 584 7.28 21.22 13.61
CA GLY A 584 7.94 22.13 12.69
C GLY A 584 9.24 21.60 12.07
N SER A 585 9.66 20.36 12.35
CA SER A 585 10.77 19.73 11.63
C SER A 585 10.33 19.31 10.22
N LEU A 586 11.31 19.11 9.34
CA LEU A 586 11.12 18.56 8.00
C LEU A 586 11.70 17.15 7.96
N THR A 587 10.91 16.17 7.53
CA THR A 587 11.40 14.83 7.26
C THR A 587 11.41 14.58 5.76
N VAL A 588 12.50 13.98 5.29
CA VAL A 588 12.66 13.55 3.87
C VAL A 588 12.92 12.05 3.88
N LEU A 589 12.02 11.30 3.26
CA LEU A 589 12.20 9.86 3.01
C LEU A 589 12.76 9.68 1.62
N ALA A 590 13.86 8.93 1.50
CA ALA A 590 14.38 8.45 0.23
C ALA A 590 14.43 6.92 0.24
N ILE A 591 14.03 6.30 -0.87
CA ILE A 591 14.04 4.84 -1.05
C ILE A 591 14.89 4.53 -2.26
N ASN A 592 16.04 3.90 -2.04
CA ASN A 592 16.88 3.39 -3.11
C ASN A 592 16.44 1.96 -3.47
N LYS A 593 15.85 1.84 -4.65
CA LYS A 593 15.31 0.61 -5.24
C LYS A 593 16.35 -0.15 -6.06
N ASP A 594 17.56 0.38 -6.20
CA ASP A 594 18.64 -0.30 -6.91
C ASP A 594 19.24 -1.39 -5.99
N PRO A 595 19.34 -2.65 -6.45
CA PRO A 595 19.85 -3.74 -5.62
C PRO A 595 21.36 -3.67 -5.35
N SER A 596 22.11 -2.92 -6.15
CA SER A 596 23.59 -3.01 -6.19
C SER A 596 24.28 -1.65 -6.06
N ASN A 597 23.61 -0.57 -6.49
CA ASN A 597 24.27 0.72 -6.59
C ASN A 597 23.87 1.68 -5.48
N THR A 598 24.88 2.27 -4.87
CA THR A 598 24.73 3.43 -4.00
C THR A 598 24.42 4.65 -4.86
N SER A 599 23.42 5.43 -4.49
CA SER A 599 23.01 6.66 -5.19
C SER A 599 23.28 7.89 -4.34
N THR A 600 23.79 8.97 -4.94
CA THR A 600 23.92 10.26 -4.28
C THR A 600 22.79 11.17 -4.71
N GLY A 601 21.97 11.60 -3.75
CA GLY A 601 20.89 12.57 -3.96
C GLY A 601 21.32 13.98 -3.54
N GLN A 602 21.11 14.96 -4.41
CA GLN A 602 21.19 16.38 -4.08
C GLN A 602 19.82 16.87 -3.65
N VAL A 603 19.66 17.17 -2.37
CA VAL A 603 18.39 17.62 -1.78
C VAL A 603 18.31 19.14 -1.86
N ALA A 604 17.43 19.67 -2.70
CA ALA A 604 17.11 21.09 -2.79
C ALA A 604 15.79 21.38 -2.07
N VAL A 605 15.83 22.20 -1.01
CA VAL A 605 14.69 22.53 -0.16
C VAL A 605 14.27 23.97 -0.35
N VAL A 606 13.01 24.20 -0.69
CA VAL A 606 12.38 25.52 -0.79
C VAL A 606 11.37 25.68 0.36
N GLY A 607 11.31 26.87 0.95
CA GLY A 607 10.34 27.21 2.01
C GLY A 607 10.66 26.64 3.40
N PHE A 608 11.85 26.06 3.57
CA PHE A 608 12.36 25.62 4.87
C PHE A 608 13.89 25.75 4.88
N THR A 609 14.43 26.26 5.97
CA THR A 609 15.87 26.36 6.19
C THR A 609 16.24 25.43 7.34
N PRO A 610 16.92 24.31 7.09
CA PRO A 610 17.32 23.39 8.15
C PRO A 610 18.49 23.95 8.97
N ALA A 611 18.63 23.47 10.21
CA ALA A 611 19.89 23.54 10.94
C ALA A 611 20.98 22.72 10.24
N ALA A 612 22.24 22.96 10.54
CA ALA A 612 23.38 22.34 9.85
C ALA A 612 23.53 20.84 10.09
N GLY A 613 22.79 20.25 11.02
CA GLY A 613 22.78 18.83 11.31
C GLY A 613 21.38 18.22 11.26
N GLY A 614 21.32 16.89 11.17
CA GLY A 614 20.09 16.13 11.22
C GLY A 614 20.29 14.73 11.76
N THR A 615 19.17 14.06 12.08
CA THR A 615 19.14 12.65 12.46
C THR A 615 18.71 11.82 11.25
N VAL A 616 19.35 10.67 11.10
CA VAL A 616 19.05 9.72 10.03
C VAL A 616 18.52 8.44 10.67
N TYR A 617 17.38 7.97 10.18
CA TYR A 617 16.86 6.63 10.46
C TYR A 617 16.88 5.84 9.16
N SER A 618 17.36 4.60 9.19
CA SER A 618 17.42 3.79 7.97
C SER A 618 17.23 2.31 8.25
N TYR A 619 16.70 1.62 7.23
CA TYR A 619 16.60 0.16 7.18
C TYR A 619 16.99 -0.30 5.77
N GLY A 620 17.78 -1.38 5.68
CA GLY A 620 18.26 -1.88 4.39
C GLY A 620 19.09 -3.15 4.51
N ILE A 621 19.89 -3.44 3.50
CA ILE A 621 20.74 -4.65 3.42
C ILE A 621 21.52 -4.94 4.70
N PRO A 622 22.19 -3.97 5.37
CA PRO A 622 22.94 -4.28 6.58
C PRO A 622 22.11 -4.88 7.71
N GLN A 623 20.89 -4.38 7.92
CA GLN A 623 19.98 -4.87 8.96
C GLN A 623 19.41 -6.25 8.59
N ASP A 624 19.05 -6.47 7.32
CA ASP A 624 18.55 -7.76 6.85
C ASP A 624 19.64 -8.84 6.88
N THR A 625 20.89 -8.51 6.53
CA THR A 625 22.05 -9.42 6.66
C THR A 625 22.33 -9.75 8.12
N ALA A 626 22.25 -8.78 9.02
CA ALA A 626 22.40 -9.01 10.46
C ALA A 626 21.30 -9.94 11.00
N ALA A 627 20.06 -9.79 10.52
CA ALA A 627 18.95 -10.68 10.87
C ALA A 627 19.22 -12.13 10.42
N GLN A 628 19.76 -12.32 9.21
CA GLN A 628 20.11 -13.62 8.66
C GLN A 628 21.18 -14.36 9.49
N THR A 629 22.19 -13.65 9.93
CA THR A 629 23.32 -14.23 10.65
C THR A 629 23.12 -14.28 12.16
N GLY A 630 22.10 -13.63 12.69
CA GLY A 630 21.89 -13.44 14.12
C GLY A 630 22.94 -12.54 14.79
N ILE A 631 23.71 -11.77 13.99
CA ILE A 631 24.79 -10.86 14.44
C ILE A 631 24.39 -9.41 14.16
N GLY A 632 24.62 -8.52 15.11
CA GLY A 632 24.40 -7.08 15.00
C GLY A 632 22.95 -6.65 15.21
N SER A 633 22.64 -5.40 14.82
CA SER A 633 21.31 -4.84 14.97
C SER A 633 20.36 -5.36 13.90
N GLN A 634 19.21 -5.84 14.35
CA GLN A 634 18.08 -6.21 13.49
C GLN A 634 17.05 -5.08 13.40
N ASP A 635 17.20 -4.02 14.19
CA ASP A 635 16.32 -2.84 14.23
C ASP A 635 16.83 -1.73 13.30
N LEU A 636 16.10 -0.62 13.25
CA LEU A 636 16.48 0.57 12.49
C LEU A 636 17.85 1.07 12.91
N ALA A 637 18.67 1.45 11.95
CA ALA A 637 19.87 2.21 12.24
C ALA A 637 19.50 3.67 12.51
N GLN A 638 20.10 4.25 13.55
CA GLN A 638 20.00 5.68 13.87
C GLN A 638 21.39 6.30 13.90
N THR A 639 21.58 7.34 13.11
CA THR A 639 22.85 8.09 13.05
C THR A 639 22.57 9.58 12.96
N ASN A 640 23.62 10.40 13.06
CA ASN A 640 23.54 11.83 12.81
C ASN A 640 24.43 12.18 11.62
N PHE A 641 24.02 13.21 10.88
CA PHE A 641 24.86 13.77 9.81
C PHE A 641 25.01 15.29 9.98
N SER A 642 26.05 15.83 9.38
CA SER A 642 26.33 17.27 9.32
C SER A 642 26.27 17.74 7.86
N GLY A 643 26.09 19.03 7.66
CA GLY A 643 26.03 19.60 6.30
C GLY A 643 24.64 19.71 5.71
N ALA A 644 23.59 19.54 6.53
CA ALA A 644 22.23 19.90 6.13
C ALA A 644 22.14 21.39 5.80
N GLY A 645 21.34 21.75 4.82
CA GLY A 645 21.11 23.10 4.34
C GLY A 645 19.95 23.13 3.36
N THR A 646 19.73 24.26 2.72
CA THR A 646 18.71 24.36 1.65
C THR A 646 19.13 23.65 0.37
N ASN A 647 20.40 23.30 0.26
CA ASN A 647 20.95 22.45 -0.81
C ASN A 647 22.11 21.64 -0.23
N PHE A 648 21.99 20.32 -0.24
CA PHE A 648 23.02 19.42 0.29
C PHE A 648 22.95 18.04 -0.37
N ASN A 649 24.05 17.29 -0.33
CA ASN A 649 24.12 15.95 -0.84
C ASN A 649 24.02 14.93 0.30
N TYR A 650 23.34 13.81 0.01
CA TYR A 650 23.34 12.64 0.88
C TYR A 650 23.42 11.35 0.05
N THR A 651 24.04 10.33 0.61
CA THR A 651 24.31 9.07 -0.09
C THR A 651 23.43 7.97 0.45
N PHE A 652 22.68 7.30 -0.44
CA PHE A 652 21.69 6.26 -0.13
C PHE A 652 22.23 4.90 -0.58
N PRO A 653 22.46 3.95 0.36
CA PRO A 653 22.91 2.59 0.02
C PRO A 653 21.93 1.86 -0.90
N PRO A 654 22.37 0.79 -1.60
CA PRO A 654 21.46 -0.05 -2.36
C PRO A 654 20.39 -0.67 -1.45
N TYR A 655 19.22 -0.95 -2.00
CA TYR A 655 18.06 -1.48 -1.29
C TYR A 655 17.94 -0.95 0.14
N SER A 656 17.57 0.32 0.25
CA SER A 656 17.43 1.00 1.55
C SER A 656 16.30 2.00 1.55
N ALA A 657 15.63 2.12 2.68
CA ALA A 657 14.75 3.22 3.02
C ALA A 657 15.43 4.09 4.08
N THR A 658 15.51 5.39 3.84
CA THR A 658 16.24 6.36 4.69
C THR A 658 15.39 7.58 4.97
N VAL A 659 15.18 7.90 6.23
CA VAL A 659 14.51 9.13 6.70
C VAL A 659 15.54 10.11 7.22
N LEU A 660 15.65 11.27 6.59
CA LEU A 660 16.41 12.42 7.06
C LEU A 660 15.48 13.32 7.88
N SER A 661 15.72 13.46 9.17
CA SER A 661 14.97 14.34 10.07
C SER A 661 15.76 15.65 10.29
N LEU A 662 15.22 16.74 9.78
CA LEU A 662 15.85 18.06 9.72
C LEU A 662 15.17 19.02 10.69
N SER A 663 15.91 19.50 11.69
CA SER A 663 15.43 20.56 12.57
C SER A 663 15.40 21.90 11.85
N PRO A 664 14.49 22.83 12.18
CA PRO A 664 14.54 24.18 11.64
C PRO A 664 15.79 24.94 12.13
N ALA A 665 16.31 25.82 11.30
CA ALA A 665 17.39 26.73 11.72
C ALA A 665 16.97 27.49 12.97
N PRO A 666 17.92 27.83 13.88
CA PRO A 666 17.64 28.56 15.11
C PRO A 666 16.91 29.88 14.85
N ALA A 667 15.91 30.16 15.68
CA ALA A 667 15.25 31.46 15.66
C ALA A 667 16.13 32.56 16.28
N ASN A 668 15.84 33.79 15.89
CA ASN A 668 16.51 34.98 16.43
C ASN A 668 15.51 35.92 17.13
N LEU A 669 15.94 36.59 18.19
CA LEU A 669 15.17 37.65 18.82
C LEU A 669 15.87 39.00 18.56
N LYS A 670 15.15 39.91 17.89
CA LYS A 670 15.60 41.25 17.60
C LYS A 670 14.89 42.26 18.52
N ALA A 671 15.65 43.02 19.33
CA ALA A 671 15.08 44.13 20.08
C ALA A 671 14.59 45.23 19.11
N LEU A 672 13.38 45.71 19.31
CA LEU A 672 12.79 46.80 18.50
C LEU A 672 12.74 48.11 19.26
N SER A 673 12.22 48.10 20.49
CA SER A 673 12.14 49.32 21.31
C SER A 673 12.14 48.99 22.81
N LEU A 674 12.64 49.91 23.60
CA LEU A 674 12.57 49.92 25.06
C LEU A 674 12.03 51.27 25.52
N ALA A 675 10.82 51.26 26.09
CA ALA A 675 10.21 52.41 26.73
C ALA A 675 10.08 52.15 28.25
N ALA A 676 9.81 53.19 29.05
CA ALA A 676 9.76 53.07 30.51
C ALA A 676 8.84 51.97 31.05
N SER A 677 7.81 51.59 30.30
CA SER A 677 6.80 50.57 30.68
C SER A 677 6.72 49.38 29.77
N GLN A 678 7.46 49.35 28.66
CA GLN A 678 7.36 48.29 27.66
C GLN A 678 8.69 47.99 26.97
N PHE A 679 8.99 46.71 26.81
CA PHE A 679 10.05 46.19 25.95
C PHE A 679 9.41 45.43 24.78
N VAL A 680 9.69 45.88 23.57
CA VAL A 680 9.19 45.25 22.34
C VAL A 680 10.36 44.55 21.64
N PHE A 681 10.18 43.31 21.32
CA PHE A 681 11.13 42.53 20.52
C PHE A 681 10.39 41.69 19.46
N GLN A 682 11.13 41.35 18.44
CA GLN A 682 10.63 40.56 17.30
C GLN A 682 11.28 39.19 17.32
N LEU A 683 10.44 38.13 17.33
CA LEU A 683 10.84 36.78 16.97
C LEU A 683 10.99 36.70 15.46
N GLN A 684 12.15 36.27 14.99
CA GLN A 684 12.47 35.99 13.61
C GLN A 684 12.74 34.48 13.49
N GLY A 685 11.95 33.77 12.67
CA GLY A 685 12.02 32.34 12.52
C GLY A 685 11.39 31.90 11.21
N GLN A 686 10.93 30.68 11.14
CA GLN A 686 10.31 30.12 9.95
C GLN A 686 8.80 29.99 10.14
N ALA A 687 8.05 30.22 9.07
CA ALA A 687 6.60 30.01 9.05
C ALA A 687 6.27 28.53 9.34
N ASN A 688 5.16 28.31 10.05
CA ASN A 688 4.66 27.00 10.48
C ASN A 688 5.61 26.22 11.42
N VAL A 689 6.54 26.91 12.09
CA VAL A 689 7.42 26.34 13.11
C VAL A 689 7.04 26.88 14.47
N PRO A 690 6.82 26.02 15.50
CA PRO A 690 6.59 26.46 16.87
C PRO A 690 7.90 26.81 17.56
N TYR A 691 7.92 27.98 18.19
CA TYR A 691 9.05 28.45 19.00
C TYR A 691 8.60 28.80 20.41
N ILE A 692 9.41 28.40 21.38
CA ILE A 692 9.21 28.77 22.77
C ILE A 692 10.04 30.01 23.08
N ILE A 693 9.40 31.06 23.55
CA ILE A 693 10.08 32.23 24.12
C ILE A 693 10.34 31.96 25.58
N GLN A 694 11.61 32.09 25.97
CA GLN A 694 12.07 31.86 27.34
C GLN A 694 12.73 33.12 27.91
N ARG A 695 12.58 33.30 29.21
CA ARG A 695 13.17 34.39 30.00
C ARG A 695 14.05 33.81 31.08
N SER A 696 15.16 34.50 31.36
CA SER A 696 16.07 34.21 32.48
C SER A 696 16.54 35.50 33.15
N THR A 697 16.88 35.42 34.44
CA THR A 697 17.51 36.49 35.21
C THR A 697 19.00 36.21 35.51
N ASN A 698 19.46 34.98 35.23
CA ASN A 698 20.81 34.50 35.56
C ASN A 698 21.52 33.75 34.43
N LEU A 699 20.89 33.62 33.23
CA LEU A 699 21.36 32.87 32.06
C LEU A 699 21.49 31.34 32.28
N VAL A 700 21.13 30.84 33.45
CA VAL A 700 21.19 29.41 33.81
C VAL A 700 19.80 28.82 33.84
N THR A 701 18.89 29.43 34.59
CA THR A 701 17.50 28.98 34.71
C THR A 701 16.63 29.74 33.71
N TRP A 702 15.96 28.99 32.81
CA TRP A 702 15.11 29.56 31.78
C TRP A 702 13.65 29.17 32.04
N ILE A 703 12.78 30.15 32.01
CA ILE A 703 11.32 29.98 32.22
C ILE A 703 10.64 30.20 30.88
N SER A 704 9.84 29.23 30.44
CA SER A 704 9.00 29.35 29.25
C SER A 704 7.89 30.38 29.48
N VAL A 705 7.79 31.38 28.61
CA VAL A 705 6.82 32.47 28.69
C VAL A 705 5.65 32.22 27.74
N SER A 706 5.94 31.79 26.53
CA SER A 706 4.93 31.50 25.53
C SER A 706 5.48 30.53 24.46
N THR A 707 4.58 29.74 23.87
CA THR A 707 4.85 28.94 22.66
C THR A 707 4.05 29.56 21.52
N ASN A 708 4.70 29.80 20.38
CA ASN A 708 4.10 30.52 19.26
C ASN A 708 4.49 29.84 17.95
N THR A 709 3.48 29.38 17.19
CA THR A 709 3.69 28.93 15.81
C THR A 709 3.60 30.12 14.89
N LEU A 710 4.72 30.45 14.22
CA LEU A 710 4.77 31.57 13.32
C LEU A 710 3.91 31.36 12.09
N GLN A 711 3.04 32.31 11.77
CA GLN A 711 2.29 32.33 10.50
C GLN A 711 3.11 32.91 9.34
N THR A 712 4.04 33.80 9.70
CA THR A 712 5.01 34.42 8.79
C THR A 712 6.40 34.30 9.39
N ALA A 713 7.44 34.80 8.71
CA ALA A 713 8.82 34.74 9.19
C ALA A 713 9.08 35.59 10.46
N THR A 714 8.16 36.45 10.88
CA THR A 714 8.33 37.31 12.02
C THR A 714 7.07 37.49 12.86
N MET A 715 7.24 37.71 14.16
CA MET A 715 6.17 38.06 15.10
C MET A 715 6.69 38.97 16.19
N ASN A 716 5.95 40.05 16.50
CA ASN A 716 6.35 41.02 17.56
C ASN A 716 5.74 40.60 18.90
N PHE A 717 6.55 40.80 19.95
CA PHE A 717 6.17 40.56 21.34
C PHE A 717 6.38 41.85 22.15
N THR A 718 5.43 42.12 23.03
CA THR A 718 5.54 43.19 24.00
C THR A 718 5.57 42.60 25.41
N ASN A 719 6.55 42.97 26.20
CA ASN A 719 6.66 42.56 27.58
C ASN A 719 6.84 43.82 28.47
N SER A 720 6.16 43.83 29.63
CA SER A 720 6.40 44.85 30.62
C SER A 720 7.70 44.57 31.37
N PRO A 721 8.63 45.51 31.49
CA PRO A 721 9.81 45.32 32.30
C PRO A 721 9.38 44.97 33.74
N ALA A 722 9.71 43.78 34.19
CA ALA A 722 9.48 43.41 35.57
C ALA A 722 10.57 44.05 36.46
N THR A 723 10.35 44.07 37.77
CA THR A 723 11.18 44.62 38.81
C THR A 723 12.58 43.99 38.98
N PHE A 724 13.06 43.23 37.98
CA PHE A 724 14.38 42.58 38.01
C PHE A 724 15.44 43.47 37.38
N PRO A 725 16.64 43.54 37.95
CA PRO A 725 17.73 44.41 37.47
C PRO A 725 18.27 43.99 36.08
N ALA A 726 18.09 42.75 35.67
CA ALA A 726 18.41 42.25 34.33
C ALA A 726 17.47 41.13 33.91
N GLN A 727 17.11 41.11 32.65
CA GLN A 727 16.35 40.01 32.03
C GLN A 727 16.97 39.64 30.68
N TYR A 728 17.13 38.33 30.47
CA TYR A 728 17.65 37.76 29.26
C TYR A 728 16.52 36.96 28.56
N TRP A 729 16.50 37.02 27.26
CA TRP A 729 15.47 36.41 26.44
C TRP A 729 16.09 35.53 25.35
N ARG A 730 15.48 34.37 25.09
CA ARG A 730 15.82 33.53 23.96
C ARG A 730 14.58 32.92 23.35
N ALA A 731 14.67 32.58 22.06
CA ALA A 731 13.72 31.74 21.40
C ALA A 731 14.39 30.39 21.12
N VAL A 732 13.68 29.32 21.39
CA VAL A 732 14.15 27.97 21.13
C VAL A 732 13.07 27.20 20.38
N TRP A 733 13.48 26.44 19.41
CA TRP A 733 12.65 25.38 18.88
C TRP A 733 12.78 24.17 19.80
N GLN A 734 11.66 23.52 20.08
CA GLN A 734 11.64 22.32 20.90
C GLN A 734 10.93 21.22 20.10
N PRO A 735 11.60 20.08 19.83
CA PRO A 735 11.07 18.95 19.07
C PRO A 735 9.88 18.26 19.76
#